data_6640418a51d951c0ba7faae10239028b
#
_entry.id   6640418a51d951c0ba7faae10239028b
#
_cell.length_a   1.000
_cell.length_b   1.000
_cell.length_c   1.000
_cell.angle_alpha   90.00
_cell.angle_beta   90.00
_cell.angle_gamma   90.00
#
_symmetry.space_group_name_H-M   'P 1'
#
loop_
_entity.id
_entity.type
_entity.pdbx_description
1 polymer ?
#
loop_
_entity_poly.entity_id
_entity_poly.type
_entity_poly.pdbx_seq_one_letter_code
_entity_poly.pdbx_strand_id
1 'polypeptide(L)'
;MRRAPDRPRYDAPVSDVEVAAEPVATPDRRSFVDRVRNARPWLKGLAAFVLYLALTCAIYLPPIGAAIGTRYVGDGWADARLYRWGLAWTPWALLHGHPPLFASDVFAPAGVNLTWVTFVPSLGIVSYPLQRLFGSLVTLNILMLLAPALAAWATYLVCVRATKRFWPSLLGGLFFGFSSYIAGHMVDHLNLVMIFTAPLAVYLVIRRIEGSLSPIWFVVLLTLDLVFAFGVSTELFATTTFFGAIAFVIALIFSGRDVWRVLRAGLLVAASYVMVGVLLLSFLTNALNHEPTQVLRPVDKTSIDLGSWVVPRQHTRIGGESFTNITSRFTASAQEDAGYVGIVALVMLVGFAITEWKRRSTWALLAFLAIVAVLASGSVLHILGRPTIGLPGEWLTHVPLLQHATPQRFPAYAALALGVIAAIWVSRGTGWTAWIRWVVAGLAAAAILPAPDPSAFHAYGQTPAFFTNGEVQQWIKQDEMVFSVTERPASELQWLAASGFWYQIPQAYIGPIPPEYEGQPIYRGLAVNQLNPYIPTPADFAAFLQDHGVTAVLVDDDAVWKFGPVLHAVGLVEQYQGDGVGVWRTGPAGYVAHDPAAVVMNGDIDHVGGELRAFSFPSVDGPERVRGPNHRTTLFSFYGPTCDRSCTANLQALDTWAGAHPDVRVIAVSS
;
A
#
# COMPACT_ATOMS: atom_id res chain seq x y z
N MET A 1 -92.80 -76.97 22.06
CA MET A 1 -92.79 -75.95 23.12
C MET A 1 -91.34 -75.36 23.28
N ARG A 2 -91.31 -74.08 23.37
CA ARG A 2 -90.16 -73.21 23.67
C ARG A 2 -89.17 -72.90 22.48
N ARG A 3 -89.37 -71.71 21.97
CA ARG A 3 -88.56 -70.95 21.01
C ARG A 3 -87.14 -70.69 21.60
N ALA A 4 -86.12 -70.78 20.72
CA ALA A 4 -84.80 -70.23 20.96
C ALA A 4 -84.75 -68.81 20.41
N PRO A 5 -84.04 -67.89 21.09
CA PRO A 5 -84.01 -66.49 20.70
C PRO A 5 -82.94 -66.18 19.63
N ASP A 6 -83.27 -65.18 18.76
CA ASP A 6 -82.51 -64.59 17.66
C ASP A 6 -81.15 -64.06 18.15
N ARG A 7 -80.11 -64.24 17.31
CA ARG A 7 -78.82 -63.54 17.37
C ARG A 7 -78.89 -62.30 16.48
N PRO A 8 -78.52 -61.15 16.99
CA PRO A 8 -78.38 -59.94 16.08
C PRO A 8 -77.16 -60.06 15.21
N ARG A 9 -77.34 -59.79 13.91
CA ARG A 9 -76.24 -59.48 12.93
C ARG A 9 -75.73 -58.14 13.25
N TYR A 10 -74.39 -58.02 13.51
CA TYR A 10 -73.62 -56.77 13.45
C TYR A 10 -72.99 -56.62 12.06
N ASP A 11 -73.59 -55.81 11.26
CA ASP A 11 -72.93 -55.24 10.08
C ASP A 11 -72.20 -53.95 10.50
N ALA A 12 -70.89 -54.02 10.66
CA ALA A 12 -70.03 -52.84 10.85
C ALA A 12 -69.52 -52.43 9.46
N PRO A 13 -69.66 -51.15 9.05
CA PRO A 13 -69.03 -50.67 7.84
C PRO A 13 -67.52 -50.52 8.05
N VAL A 14 -66.74 -51.13 7.20
CA VAL A 14 -65.29 -50.92 7.09
C VAL A 14 -65.10 -49.46 6.59
N SER A 15 -64.73 -48.57 7.49
CA SER A 15 -64.29 -47.23 7.14
C SER A 15 -62.89 -47.35 6.57
N ASP A 16 -62.75 -47.05 5.27
CA ASP A 16 -61.50 -46.80 4.60
C ASP A 16 -60.80 -45.63 5.31
N VAL A 17 -59.79 -45.95 6.11
CA VAL A 17 -58.84 -44.93 6.65
C VAL A 17 -57.90 -44.59 5.50
N GLU A 18 -58.27 -43.54 4.77
CA GLU A 18 -57.40 -42.86 3.83
C GLU A 18 -56.27 -42.21 4.66
N VAL A 19 -55.11 -42.89 4.73
CA VAL A 19 -53.88 -42.32 5.30
C VAL A 19 -53.46 -41.21 4.36
N ALA A 20 -53.85 -39.96 4.67
CA ALA A 20 -53.33 -38.78 4.03
C ALA A 20 -51.81 -38.77 4.14
N ALA A 21 -51.10 -39.13 3.09
CA ALA A 21 -49.66 -38.98 3.02
C ALA A 21 -49.35 -37.47 3.21
N GLU A 22 -48.62 -37.11 4.29
CA GLU A 22 -48.08 -35.77 4.44
C GLU A 22 -47.33 -35.40 3.17
N PRO A 23 -47.55 -34.21 2.58
CA PRO A 23 -46.84 -33.80 1.40
C PRO A 23 -45.36 -33.71 1.76
N VAL A 24 -44.55 -34.59 1.21
CA VAL A 24 -43.08 -34.50 1.25
C VAL A 24 -42.72 -33.11 0.76
N ALA A 25 -42.19 -32.30 1.68
CA ALA A 25 -41.76 -30.94 1.38
C ALA A 25 -40.76 -30.99 0.20
N THR A 26 -41.22 -30.63 -0.97
CA THR A 26 -40.35 -30.47 -2.14
C THR A 26 -39.28 -29.45 -1.79
N PRO A 27 -37.99 -29.75 -1.96
CA PRO A 27 -36.93 -28.80 -1.65
C PRO A 27 -37.18 -27.53 -2.46
N ASP A 28 -37.14 -26.38 -1.75
CA ASP A 28 -37.39 -25.07 -2.33
C ASP A 28 -36.42 -24.82 -3.51
N ARG A 29 -36.92 -25.05 -4.74
CA ARG A 29 -36.20 -24.86 -6.00
C ARG A 29 -36.10 -23.40 -6.40
N ARG A 30 -36.21 -22.44 -5.46
CA ARG A 30 -35.95 -21.06 -5.80
C ARG A 30 -34.54 -20.94 -6.32
N SER A 31 -34.42 -20.33 -7.49
CA SER A 31 -33.11 -20.07 -8.08
C SER A 31 -32.23 -19.25 -7.09
N PHE A 32 -30.92 -19.41 -7.19
CA PHE A 32 -29.98 -18.59 -6.39
C PHE A 32 -30.30 -17.10 -6.52
N VAL A 33 -30.68 -16.65 -7.73
CA VAL A 33 -31.09 -15.27 -8.01
C VAL A 33 -32.30 -14.83 -7.18
N ASP A 34 -33.34 -15.71 -7.05
CA ASP A 34 -34.53 -15.40 -6.26
C ASP A 34 -34.24 -15.35 -4.75
N ARG A 35 -33.37 -16.23 -4.27
CA ARG A 35 -32.91 -16.20 -2.88
C ARG A 35 -32.17 -14.90 -2.55
N VAL A 36 -31.26 -14.46 -3.42
CA VAL A 36 -30.55 -13.18 -3.26
C VAL A 36 -31.53 -12.00 -3.37
N ARG A 37 -32.48 -12.02 -4.28
CA ARG A 37 -33.47 -10.94 -4.44
C ARG A 37 -34.30 -10.71 -3.18
N ASN A 38 -34.68 -11.77 -2.51
CA ASN A 38 -35.57 -11.74 -1.33
C ASN A 38 -34.81 -11.67 0.01
N ALA A 39 -33.47 -11.75 0.01
CA ALA A 39 -32.66 -11.69 1.22
C ALA A 39 -32.75 -10.30 1.91
N ARG A 40 -32.59 -10.30 3.24
CA ARG A 40 -32.54 -9.07 4.03
C ARG A 40 -31.37 -8.18 3.58
N PRO A 41 -31.49 -6.83 3.65
CA PRO A 41 -30.45 -5.92 3.14
C PRO A 41 -29.07 -6.15 3.74
N TRP A 42 -28.96 -6.48 5.04
CA TRP A 42 -27.68 -6.74 5.67
C TRP A 42 -27.02 -8.04 5.17
N LEU A 43 -27.82 -9.08 4.85
CA LEU A 43 -27.31 -10.31 4.23
C LEU A 43 -26.75 -10.06 2.83
N LYS A 44 -27.38 -9.15 2.06
CA LYS A 44 -26.86 -8.73 0.74
C LYS A 44 -25.53 -8.00 0.89
N GLY A 45 -25.40 -7.13 1.90
CA GLY A 45 -24.16 -6.44 2.22
C GLY A 45 -23.05 -7.40 2.62
N LEU A 46 -23.35 -8.37 3.48
CA LEU A 46 -22.40 -9.41 3.88
C LEU A 46 -21.98 -10.27 2.69
N ALA A 47 -22.95 -10.71 1.86
CA ALA A 47 -22.65 -11.51 0.67
C ALA A 47 -21.74 -10.74 -0.31
N ALA A 48 -21.98 -9.45 -0.52
CA ALA A 48 -21.12 -8.60 -1.34
C ALA A 48 -19.69 -8.53 -0.77
N PHE A 49 -19.55 -8.32 0.53
CA PHE A 49 -18.24 -8.30 1.20
C PHE A 49 -17.49 -9.62 1.03
N VAL A 50 -18.16 -10.75 1.30
CA VAL A 50 -17.55 -12.09 1.16
C VAL A 50 -17.11 -12.35 -0.28
N LEU A 51 -17.92 -11.95 -1.29
CA LEU A 51 -17.55 -12.10 -2.69
C LEU A 51 -16.32 -11.26 -3.06
N TYR A 52 -16.24 -10.01 -2.58
CA TYR A 52 -15.06 -9.17 -2.82
C TYR A 52 -13.82 -9.71 -2.09
N LEU A 53 -13.97 -10.17 -0.85
CA LEU A 53 -12.85 -10.78 -0.11
C LEU A 53 -12.35 -12.05 -0.82
N ALA A 54 -13.27 -12.91 -1.28
CA ALA A 54 -12.91 -14.09 -2.04
C ALA A 54 -12.18 -13.73 -3.35
N LEU A 55 -12.63 -12.68 -4.04
CA LEU A 55 -11.95 -12.19 -5.25
C LEU A 55 -10.56 -11.62 -4.92
N THR A 56 -10.44 -10.83 -3.85
CA THR A 56 -9.14 -10.31 -3.38
C THR A 56 -8.18 -11.45 -3.08
N CYS A 57 -8.62 -12.45 -2.33
CA CYS A 57 -7.81 -13.62 -2.03
C CYS A 57 -7.43 -14.39 -3.31
N ALA A 58 -8.36 -14.56 -4.25
CA ALA A 58 -8.09 -15.24 -5.51
C ALA A 58 -7.06 -14.51 -6.41
N ILE A 59 -6.95 -13.20 -6.28
CA ILE A 59 -5.98 -12.38 -7.03
C ILE A 59 -4.63 -12.33 -6.32
N TYR A 60 -4.58 -12.05 -5.01
CA TYR A 60 -3.36 -11.67 -4.30
C TYR A 60 -2.72 -12.77 -3.44
N LEU A 61 -3.43 -13.88 -3.14
CA LEU A 61 -2.83 -15.00 -2.42
C LEU A 61 -1.98 -15.94 -3.30
N PRO A 62 -2.32 -16.23 -4.58
CA PRO A 62 -1.55 -17.19 -5.36
C PRO A 62 -0.04 -16.90 -5.43
N PRO A 63 0.44 -15.63 -5.54
CA PRO A 63 1.87 -15.34 -5.56
C PRO A 63 2.63 -15.78 -4.30
N ILE A 64 1.99 -15.71 -3.12
CA ILE A 64 2.63 -16.09 -1.85
C ILE A 64 2.24 -17.49 -1.36
N GLY A 65 1.17 -18.08 -1.91
CA GLY A 65 0.67 -19.41 -1.54
C GLY A 65 0.41 -19.55 -0.04
N ALA A 66 0.94 -20.61 0.58
CA ALA A 66 0.84 -20.85 2.02
C ALA A 66 1.80 -19.99 2.88
N ALA A 67 2.63 -19.16 2.25
CA ALA A 67 3.71 -18.43 2.93
C ALA A 67 3.25 -17.10 3.56
N ILE A 68 1.98 -16.94 3.91
CA ILE A 68 1.41 -15.72 4.51
C ILE A 68 2.08 -15.32 5.83
N GLY A 69 2.68 -16.27 6.54
CA GLY A 69 3.44 -16.04 7.77
C GLY A 69 4.91 -15.69 7.56
N THR A 70 5.44 -15.79 6.33
CA THR A 70 6.85 -15.61 6.03
C THR A 70 7.13 -14.64 4.89
N ARG A 71 6.13 -14.28 4.10
CA ARG A 71 6.22 -13.37 2.95
C ARG A 71 5.18 -12.27 3.03
N TYR A 72 5.49 -11.15 2.41
CA TYR A 72 4.56 -10.03 2.28
C TYR A 72 3.50 -10.27 1.19
N VAL A 73 2.28 -9.81 1.43
CA VAL A 73 1.33 -9.47 0.37
C VAL A 73 1.77 -8.12 -0.18
N GLY A 74 2.54 -8.14 -1.26
CA GLY A 74 3.25 -6.98 -1.81
C GLY A 74 4.75 -7.27 -1.92
N ASP A 75 5.54 -6.26 -2.28
CA ASP A 75 7.01 -6.41 -2.43
C ASP A 75 7.76 -6.36 -1.10
N GLY A 76 7.09 -5.95 -0.02
CA GLY A 76 7.71 -5.87 1.30
C GLY A 76 8.86 -4.88 1.37
N TRP A 77 8.85 -3.84 0.54
CA TRP A 77 9.86 -2.80 0.54
C TRP A 77 9.76 -1.90 1.79
N ALA A 78 10.40 -0.76 1.80
CA ALA A 78 10.58 0.10 2.97
C ALA A 78 9.28 0.50 3.66
N ASP A 79 8.26 0.90 2.90
CA ASP A 79 6.99 1.38 3.46
C ASP A 79 6.24 0.26 4.19
N ALA A 80 6.20 -0.96 3.66
CA ALA A 80 5.57 -2.10 4.35
C ALA A 80 6.23 -2.39 5.70
N ARG A 81 7.56 -2.19 5.81
CA ARG A 81 8.30 -2.36 7.06
C ARG A 81 8.05 -1.22 8.04
N LEU A 82 7.98 0.02 7.54
CA LEU A 82 7.57 1.18 8.33
C LEU A 82 6.16 0.96 8.91
N TYR A 83 5.21 0.47 8.10
CA TYR A 83 3.86 0.18 8.63
C TYR A 83 3.87 -0.93 9.68
N ARG A 84 4.69 -1.97 9.55
CA ARG A 84 4.80 -2.99 10.60
C ARG A 84 5.31 -2.41 11.93
N TRP A 85 6.29 -1.53 11.87
CA TRP A 85 6.74 -0.78 13.03
C TRP A 85 5.62 0.10 13.60
N GLY A 86 4.96 0.90 12.76
CA GLY A 86 3.87 1.79 13.19
C GLY A 86 2.66 1.05 13.77
N LEU A 87 2.31 -0.12 13.23
CA LEU A 87 1.29 -1.00 13.80
C LEU A 87 1.65 -1.42 15.22
N ALA A 88 2.92 -1.71 15.49
CA ALA A 88 3.42 -2.11 16.82
C ALA A 88 3.61 -0.90 17.74
N TRP A 89 4.14 0.21 17.23
CA TRP A 89 4.48 1.41 18.01
C TRP A 89 3.28 1.99 18.76
N THR A 90 2.19 2.28 18.05
CA THR A 90 1.05 3.01 18.64
C THR A 90 0.47 2.29 19.86
N PRO A 91 0.09 0.99 19.79
CA PRO A 91 -0.41 0.30 20.97
C PRO A 91 0.66 0.12 22.05
N TRP A 92 1.94 -0.10 21.68
CA TRP A 92 3.01 -0.21 22.64
C TRP A 92 3.19 1.09 23.43
N ALA A 93 3.29 2.23 22.75
CA ALA A 93 3.45 3.54 23.38
C ALA A 93 2.29 3.83 24.35
N LEU A 94 1.05 3.60 23.93
CA LEU A 94 -0.14 3.81 24.77
C LEU A 94 -0.15 2.91 26.01
N LEU A 95 0.27 1.66 25.91
CA LEU A 95 0.29 0.70 27.01
C LEU A 95 1.42 0.96 28.02
N HIS A 96 2.53 1.56 27.55
CA HIS A 96 3.69 1.85 28.42
C HIS A 96 3.76 3.33 28.86
N GLY A 97 2.73 4.14 28.52
CA GLY A 97 2.66 5.55 28.94
C GLY A 97 3.60 6.48 28.17
N HIS A 98 4.09 6.06 27.00
CA HIS A 98 4.88 6.91 26.12
C HIS A 98 3.99 7.79 25.22
N PRO A 99 4.45 8.99 24.83
CA PRO A 99 3.72 9.83 23.87
C PRO A 99 3.62 9.15 22.51
N PRO A 100 2.42 8.81 22.00
CA PRO A 100 2.28 8.04 20.75
C PRO A 100 2.71 8.83 19.50
N LEU A 101 2.84 10.15 19.59
CA LEU A 101 3.26 11.05 18.50
C LEU A 101 4.76 11.39 18.53
N PHE A 102 5.52 10.80 19.44
CA PHE A 102 6.96 11.03 19.55
C PHE A 102 7.66 9.72 19.87
N ALA A 103 8.55 9.28 19.00
CA ALA A 103 9.35 8.07 19.20
C ALA A 103 10.75 8.46 19.68
N SER A 104 11.04 8.15 20.94
CA SER A 104 12.35 8.41 21.57
C SER A 104 13.41 7.38 21.18
N ASP A 105 12.99 6.19 20.75
CA ASP A 105 13.87 5.05 20.49
C ASP A 105 14.47 5.08 19.08
N VAL A 106 14.01 6.03 18.26
CA VAL A 106 14.39 6.22 16.86
C VAL A 106 15.00 7.60 16.70
N PHE A 107 16.09 7.74 15.96
CA PHE A 107 16.94 8.94 15.94
C PHE A 107 17.37 9.37 17.35
N ALA A 108 17.60 8.39 18.19
CA ALA A 108 18.02 8.64 19.55
C ALA A 108 19.44 9.29 19.61
N PRO A 109 19.71 10.16 20.57
CA PRO A 109 18.84 10.51 21.70
C PRO A 109 17.78 11.59 21.41
N ALA A 110 17.82 12.26 20.24
CA ALA A 110 16.92 13.36 19.90
C ALA A 110 15.45 12.91 19.78
N GLY A 111 15.22 11.70 19.28
CA GLY A 111 13.89 11.19 18.96
C GLY A 111 13.30 11.81 17.70
N VAL A 112 12.13 11.36 17.31
CA VAL A 112 11.42 11.86 16.12
C VAL A 112 9.96 12.16 16.38
N ASN A 113 9.50 13.30 15.87
CA ASN A 113 8.09 13.68 15.86
C ASN A 113 7.37 12.96 14.73
N LEU A 114 6.31 12.21 15.05
CA LEU A 114 5.60 11.36 14.12
C LEU A 114 4.40 12.03 13.41
N THR A 115 4.14 13.31 13.66
CA THR A 115 2.95 13.98 13.09
C THR A 115 2.98 14.11 11.57
N TRP A 116 4.18 14.10 10.96
CA TRP A 116 4.36 14.10 9.51
C TRP A 116 4.80 12.74 8.95
N VAL A 117 4.80 11.72 9.79
CA VAL A 117 5.15 10.34 9.43
C VAL A 117 3.91 9.52 9.16
N THR A 118 3.93 8.70 8.12
CA THR A 118 2.83 7.76 7.81
C THR A 118 3.01 6.46 8.60
N PHE A 119 2.68 6.45 9.89
CA PHE A 119 2.84 5.29 10.78
C PHE A 119 1.53 4.56 11.14
N VAL A 120 0.44 4.89 10.45
CA VAL A 120 -0.88 4.24 10.48
C VAL A 120 -1.47 3.96 11.88
N PRO A 121 -1.53 4.95 12.79
CA PRO A 121 -1.92 4.73 14.19
C PRO A 121 -3.32 4.15 14.36
N SER A 122 -4.30 4.52 13.55
CA SER A 122 -5.66 3.96 13.62
C SER A 122 -5.65 2.45 13.35
N LEU A 123 -4.85 2.00 12.39
CA LEU A 123 -4.71 0.57 12.10
C LEU A 123 -3.96 -0.14 13.22
N GLY A 124 -2.92 0.48 13.81
CA GLY A 124 -2.20 -0.06 14.97
C GLY A 124 -3.14 -0.39 16.12
N ILE A 125 -4.02 0.56 16.49
CA ILE A 125 -4.99 0.38 17.58
C ILE A 125 -6.01 -0.72 17.25
N VAL A 126 -6.66 -0.63 16.08
CA VAL A 126 -7.75 -1.56 15.72
C VAL A 126 -7.23 -2.99 15.48
N SER A 127 -6.04 -3.13 14.93
CA SER A 127 -5.44 -4.44 14.65
C SER A 127 -4.65 -5.05 15.82
N TYR A 128 -4.52 -4.37 16.95
CA TYR A 128 -3.75 -4.86 18.09
C TYR A 128 -4.10 -6.29 18.53
N PRO A 129 -5.40 -6.69 18.61
CA PRO A 129 -5.74 -8.08 18.91
C PRO A 129 -5.20 -9.09 17.90
N LEU A 130 -5.21 -8.74 16.60
CA LEU A 130 -4.64 -9.59 15.54
C LEU A 130 -3.11 -9.70 15.66
N GLN A 131 -2.45 -8.59 16.00
CA GLN A 131 -0.99 -8.58 16.21
C GLN A 131 -0.58 -9.48 17.37
N ARG A 132 -1.36 -9.50 18.46
CA ARG A 132 -1.12 -10.38 19.61
C ARG A 132 -1.33 -11.86 19.29
N LEU A 133 -2.23 -12.18 18.36
CA LEU A 133 -2.55 -13.56 17.98
C LEU A 133 -1.64 -14.10 16.87
N PHE A 134 -1.30 -13.28 15.89
CA PHE A 134 -0.67 -13.74 14.63
C PHE A 134 0.67 -13.06 14.32
N GLY A 135 1.08 -12.07 15.12
CA GLY A 135 2.27 -11.26 14.84
C GLY A 135 2.05 -10.14 13.80
N SER A 136 3.02 -9.25 13.67
CA SER A 136 2.90 -8.03 12.86
C SER A 136 2.83 -8.31 11.35
N LEU A 137 3.58 -9.29 10.83
CA LEU A 137 3.59 -9.63 9.41
C LEU A 137 2.24 -10.17 8.93
N VAL A 138 1.70 -11.17 9.65
CA VAL A 138 0.40 -11.75 9.29
C VAL A 138 -0.71 -10.70 9.42
N THR A 139 -0.63 -9.84 10.43
CA THR A 139 -1.57 -8.73 10.60
C THR A 139 -1.53 -7.76 9.43
N LEU A 140 -0.33 -7.34 8.99
CA LEU A 140 -0.16 -6.50 7.80
C LEU A 140 -0.80 -7.16 6.57
N ASN A 141 -0.49 -8.43 6.33
CA ASN A 141 -1.02 -9.20 5.20
C ASN A 141 -2.55 -9.30 5.24
N ILE A 142 -3.14 -9.53 6.40
CA ILE A 142 -4.60 -9.53 6.58
C ILE A 142 -5.18 -8.16 6.24
N LEU A 143 -4.57 -7.07 6.72
CA LEU A 143 -5.02 -5.71 6.42
C LEU A 143 -4.91 -5.38 4.93
N MET A 144 -3.80 -5.77 4.28
CA MET A 144 -3.63 -5.62 2.84
C MET A 144 -4.73 -6.37 2.06
N LEU A 145 -5.04 -7.61 2.42
CA LEU A 145 -6.11 -8.39 1.77
C LEU A 145 -7.52 -7.86 2.07
N LEU A 146 -7.74 -7.25 3.22
CA LEU A 146 -9.04 -6.65 3.55
C LEU A 146 -9.29 -5.34 2.79
N ALA A 147 -8.24 -4.59 2.46
CA ALA A 147 -8.36 -3.24 1.90
C ALA A 147 -9.15 -3.17 0.59
N PRO A 148 -8.85 -3.95 -0.48
CA PRO A 148 -9.63 -3.96 -1.72
C PRO A 148 -11.08 -4.38 -1.48
N ALA A 149 -11.29 -5.39 -0.62
CA ALA A 149 -12.62 -5.88 -0.29
C ALA A 149 -13.47 -4.83 0.43
N LEU A 150 -12.89 -4.11 1.40
CA LEU A 150 -13.56 -3.02 2.11
C LEU A 150 -13.87 -1.84 1.19
N ALA A 151 -12.92 -1.45 0.31
CA ALA A 151 -13.12 -0.39 -0.67
C ALA A 151 -14.27 -0.73 -1.65
N ALA A 152 -14.27 -1.95 -2.20
CA ALA A 152 -15.34 -2.45 -3.05
C ALA A 152 -16.69 -2.48 -2.31
N TRP A 153 -16.70 -2.97 -1.08
CA TRP A 153 -17.90 -3.09 -0.26
C TRP A 153 -18.50 -1.73 0.10
N ALA A 154 -17.67 -0.78 0.53
CA ALA A 154 -18.14 0.58 0.82
C ALA A 154 -18.73 1.25 -0.43
N THR A 155 -18.12 1.04 -1.60
CA THR A 155 -18.66 1.49 -2.89
C THR A 155 -19.96 0.77 -3.26
N TYR A 156 -20.06 -0.53 -3.00
CA TYR A 156 -21.32 -1.27 -3.14
C TYR A 156 -22.45 -0.63 -2.32
N LEU A 157 -22.16 -0.21 -1.07
CA LEU A 157 -23.16 0.48 -0.22
C LEU A 157 -23.64 1.79 -0.85
N VAL A 158 -22.76 2.55 -1.47
CA VAL A 158 -23.13 3.76 -2.25
C VAL A 158 -24.00 3.38 -3.44
N CYS A 159 -23.57 2.41 -4.25
CA CYS A 159 -24.27 1.98 -5.45
C CYS A 159 -25.66 1.42 -5.15
N VAL A 160 -25.83 0.66 -4.05
CA VAL A 160 -27.14 0.08 -3.70
C VAL A 160 -28.13 1.15 -3.26
N ARG A 161 -27.66 2.30 -2.72
CA ARG A 161 -28.53 3.44 -2.44
C ARG A 161 -29.05 4.06 -3.74
N ALA A 162 -28.17 4.19 -4.76
CA ALA A 162 -28.52 4.78 -6.04
C ALA A 162 -29.38 3.86 -6.92
N THR A 163 -29.16 2.55 -6.90
CA THR A 163 -29.77 1.60 -7.84
C THR A 163 -30.89 0.75 -7.25
N LYS A 164 -30.87 0.49 -5.93
CA LYS A 164 -31.72 -0.45 -5.19
C LYS A 164 -31.58 -1.91 -5.69
N ARG A 165 -30.53 -2.23 -6.46
CA ARG A 165 -30.30 -3.54 -7.09
C ARG A 165 -28.95 -4.12 -6.68
N PHE A 166 -28.92 -5.42 -6.34
CA PHE A 166 -27.72 -6.10 -5.86
C PHE A 166 -26.63 -6.19 -6.95
N TRP A 167 -26.92 -6.80 -8.09
CA TRP A 167 -25.92 -7.11 -9.13
C TRP A 167 -25.27 -5.86 -9.77
N PRO A 168 -26.04 -4.83 -10.17
CA PRO A 168 -25.43 -3.59 -10.64
C PRO A 168 -24.53 -2.92 -9.59
N SER A 169 -24.93 -2.99 -8.30
CA SER A 169 -24.13 -2.41 -7.22
C SER A 169 -22.87 -3.21 -6.94
N LEU A 170 -22.94 -4.54 -7.08
CA LEU A 170 -21.76 -5.41 -6.99
C LEU A 170 -20.75 -5.08 -8.10
N LEU A 171 -21.21 -4.87 -9.33
CA LEU A 171 -20.37 -4.43 -10.43
C LEU A 171 -19.73 -3.06 -10.14
N GLY A 172 -20.50 -2.10 -9.58
CA GLY A 172 -19.99 -0.78 -9.23
C GLY A 172 -18.85 -0.84 -8.20
N GLY A 173 -18.96 -1.73 -7.21
CA GLY A 173 -17.90 -1.94 -6.22
C GLY A 173 -16.59 -2.48 -6.84
N LEU A 174 -16.68 -3.32 -7.88
CA LEU A 174 -15.49 -3.83 -8.58
C LEU A 174 -14.66 -2.70 -9.20
N PHE A 175 -15.28 -1.69 -9.78
CA PHE A 175 -14.57 -0.56 -10.40
C PHE A 175 -13.69 0.21 -9.45
N PHE A 176 -14.07 0.31 -8.19
CA PHE A 176 -13.26 1.01 -7.20
C PHE A 176 -12.27 0.08 -6.48
N GLY A 177 -12.76 -1.03 -5.89
CA GLY A 177 -11.94 -1.91 -5.09
C GLY A 177 -10.88 -2.69 -5.88
N PHE A 178 -11.02 -2.79 -7.20
CA PHE A 178 -10.07 -3.46 -8.09
C PHE A 178 -9.58 -2.53 -9.22
N SER A 179 -9.60 -1.21 -8.97
CA SER A 179 -9.05 -0.19 -9.86
C SER A 179 -7.54 -0.27 -9.97
N SER A 180 -6.99 0.39 -10.99
CA SER A 180 -5.54 0.55 -11.14
C SER A 180 -4.90 1.27 -9.94
N TYR A 181 -5.64 2.18 -9.29
CA TYR A 181 -5.20 2.79 -8.03
C TYR A 181 -4.95 1.73 -6.95
N ILE A 182 -5.92 0.88 -6.67
CA ILE A 182 -5.75 -0.19 -5.69
C ILE A 182 -4.65 -1.15 -6.14
N ALA A 183 -4.63 -1.56 -7.42
CA ALA A 183 -3.64 -2.50 -7.94
C ALA A 183 -2.20 -2.02 -7.74
N GLY A 184 -1.92 -0.76 -8.06
CA GLY A 184 -0.59 -0.17 -7.89
C GLY A 184 -0.17 -0.05 -6.42
N HIS A 185 -1.08 0.38 -5.54
CA HIS A 185 -0.76 0.55 -4.13
C HIS A 185 -0.77 -0.75 -3.31
N MET A 186 -1.33 -1.84 -3.84
CA MET A 186 -1.22 -3.19 -3.22
C MET A 186 0.21 -3.71 -3.20
N VAL A 187 1.13 -3.07 -3.91
CA VAL A 187 2.54 -3.46 -3.92
C VAL A 187 3.19 -3.18 -2.56
N ASP A 188 2.93 -2.00 -1.94
CA ASP A 188 3.63 -1.60 -0.70
C ASP A 188 2.86 -0.62 0.21
N HIS A 189 1.78 0.01 -0.23
CA HIS A 189 1.19 1.18 0.43
C HIS A 189 -0.10 0.85 1.20
N LEU A 190 0.01 0.22 2.39
CA LEU A 190 -1.14 -0.10 3.24
C LEU A 190 -2.02 1.12 3.54
N ASN A 191 -1.41 2.29 3.83
CA ASN A 191 -2.11 3.53 4.13
C ASN A 191 -2.98 4.04 2.97
N LEU A 192 -2.61 3.76 1.73
CA LEU A 192 -3.31 4.22 0.53
C LEU A 192 -4.38 3.22 0.06
N VAL A 193 -4.14 1.92 0.20
CA VAL A 193 -5.16 0.93 -0.16
C VAL A 193 -6.34 0.92 0.81
N MET A 194 -6.16 1.37 2.06
CA MET A 194 -7.22 1.49 3.08
C MET A 194 -8.18 2.69 2.85
N ILE A 195 -8.44 3.02 1.60
CA ILE A 195 -9.28 4.15 1.15
C ILE A 195 -10.80 3.93 1.30
N PHE A 196 -11.24 2.84 1.91
CA PHE A 196 -12.67 2.52 2.05
C PHE A 196 -13.48 3.59 2.80
N THR A 197 -12.85 4.42 3.61
CA THR A 197 -13.44 5.55 4.32
C THR A 197 -14.04 6.59 3.37
N ALA A 198 -13.42 6.83 2.21
CA ALA A 198 -13.94 7.79 1.23
C ALA A 198 -15.34 7.40 0.70
N PRO A 199 -15.59 6.21 0.13
CA PRO A 199 -16.96 5.80 -0.22
C PRO A 199 -17.88 5.62 0.99
N LEU A 200 -17.36 5.30 2.18
CA LEU A 200 -18.17 5.19 3.40
C LEU A 200 -18.70 6.56 3.82
N ALA A 201 -17.88 7.63 3.80
CA ALA A 201 -18.30 8.99 4.02
C ALA A 201 -19.42 9.40 3.04
N VAL A 202 -19.24 9.11 1.73
CA VAL A 202 -20.27 9.36 0.69
C VAL A 202 -21.57 8.61 1.03
N TYR A 203 -21.48 7.36 1.44
CA TYR A 203 -22.65 6.57 1.85
C TYR A 203 -23.39 7.20 3.04
N LEU A 204 -22.67 7.67 4.06
CA LEU A 204 -23.26 8.34 5.23
C LEU A 204 -23.97 9.64 4.82
N VAL A 205 -23.33 10.45 3.96
CA VAL A 205 -23.91 11.70 3.44
C VAL A 205 -25.20 11.43 2.65
N ILE A 206 -25.20 10.44 1.75
CA ILE A 206 -26.41 10.06 1.00
C ILE A 206 -27.52 9.65 1.95
N ARG A 207 -27.23 8.81 2.96
CA ARG A 207 -28.23 8.39 3.94
C ARG A 207 -28.80 9.55 4.74
N ARG A 208 -27.98 10.56 5.02
CA ARG A 208 -28.42 11.76 5.72
C ARG A 208 -29.34 12.63 4.83
N ILE A 209 -28.99 12.83 3.57
CA ILE A 209 -29.81 13.55 2.59
C ILE A 209 -31.16 12.85 2.38
N GLU A 210 -31.17 11.53 2.29
CA GLU A 210 -32.39 10.70 2.18
C GLU A 210 -33.23 10.67 3.47
N GLY A 211 -32.71 11.16 4.61
CA GLY A 211 -33.39 11.12 5.90
C GLY A 211 -33.39 9.75 6.58
N SER A 212 -32.64 8.77 6.06
CA SER A 212 -32.54 7.42 6.61
C SER A 212 -31.52 7.27 7.74
N LEU A 213 -30.82 8.35 8.10
CA LEU A 213 -29.86 8.42 9.20
C LEU A 213 -30.16 9.67 10.03
N SER A 214 -30.31 9.52 11.36
CA SER A 214 -30.56 10.64 12.25
C SER A 214 -29.36 11.59 12.29
N PRO A 215 -29.57 12.90 12.59
CA PRO A 215 -28.48 13.87 12.64
C PRO A 215 -27.37 13.49 13.62
N ILE A 216 -27.70 13.01 14.80
CA ILE A 216 -26.74 12.65 15.86
C ILE A 216 -25.87 11.48 15.38
N TRP A 217 -26.48 10.37 14.94
CA TRP A 217 -25.72 9.22 14.45
C TRP A 217 -24.93 9.54 13.20
N PHE A 218 -25.41 10.46 12.34
CA PHE A 218 -24.63 10.92 11.20
C PHE A 218 -23.35 11.62 11.64
N VAL A 219 -23.43 12.60 12.57
CA VAL A 219 -22.26 13.31 13.07
C VAL A 219 -21.28 12.34 13.75
N VAL A 220 -21.78 11.45 14.62
CA VAL A 220 -20.93 10.47 15.31
C VAL A 220 -20.21 9.55 14.31
N LEU A 221 -20.94 8.92 13.40
CA LEU A 221 -20.35 7.95 12.46
C LEU A 221 -19.40 8.62 11.47
N LEU A 222 -19.73 9.82 10.97
CA LEU A 222 -18.83 10.55 10.06
C LEU A 222 -17.59 11.04 10.81
N THR A 223 -17.71 11.52 12.05
CA THR A 223 -16.53 11.89 12.86
C THR A 223 -15.61 10.70 13.08
N LEU A 224 -16.16 9.53 13.43
CA LEU A 224 -15.36 8.31 13.61
C LEU A 224 -14.67 7.88 12.31
N ASP A 225 -15.37 7.92 11.18
CA ASP A 225 -14.83 7.61 9.87
C ASP A 225 -13.68 8.55 9.49
N LEU A 226 -13.86 9.88 9.70
CA LEU A 226 -12.84 10.88 9.42
C LEU A 226 -11.63 10.79 10.34
N VAL A 227 -11.81 10.55 11.65
CA VAL A 227 -10.70 10.34 12.60
C VAL A 227 -9.93 9.06 12.24
N PHE A 228 -10.64 7.99 11.88
CA PHE A 228 -10.02 6.77 11.43
C PHE A 228 -9.22 6.99 10.14
N ALA A 229 -9.81 7.67 9.13
CA ALA A 229 -9.14 8.02 7.87
C ALA A 229 -7.87 8.85 8.10
N PHE A 230 -7.94 9.84 9.00
CA PHE A 230 -6.79 10.67 9.37
C PHE A 230 -5.64 9.83 9.95
N GLY A 231 -5.93 8.93 10.87
CA GLY A 231 -4.92 8.06 11.47
C GLY A 231 -4.53 6.85 10.61
N VAL A 232 -5.14 6.67 9.42
CA VAL A 232 -4.64 5.75 8.37
C VAL A 232 -3.71 6.50 7.42
N SER A 233 -4.15 7.66 6.93
CA SER A 233 -3.39 8.49 5.99
C SER A 233 -3.90 9.94 6.02
N THR A 234 -3.05 10.85 6.44
CA THR A 234 -3.35 12.30 6.41
C THR A 234 -3.58 12.79 4.99
N GLU A 235 -2.87 12.23 4.00
CA GLU A 235 -3.06 12.54 2.57
C GLU A 235 -4.46 12.11 2.09
N LEU A 236 -4.90 10.88 2.42
CA LEU A 236 -6.24 10.41 2.05
C LEU A 236 -7.34 11.22 2.74
N PHE A 237 -7.13 11.60 4.00
CA PHE A 237 -8.05 12.49 4.71
C PHE A 237 -8.15 13.85 4.00
N ALA A 238 -7.02 14.49 3.67
CA ALA A 238 -6.97 15.77 3.00
C ALA A 238 -7.61 15.72 1.60
N THR A 239 -7.24 14.73 0.79
CA THR A 239 -7.76 14.57 -0.58
C THR A 239 -9.24 14.17 -0.58
N THR A 240 -9.69 13.31 0.34
CA THR A 240 -11.11 12.97 0.51
C THR A 240 -11.93 14.21 0.93
N THR A 241 -11.41 15.03 1.83
CA THR A 241 -12.02 16.31 2.21
C THR A 241 -12.15 17.24 1.02
N PHE A 242 -11.08 17.41 0.27
CA PHE A 242 -11.02 18.28 -0.91
C PHE A 242 -11.99 17.84 -2.01
N PHE A 243 -11.95 16.57 -2.44
CA PHE A 243 -12.89 16.05 -3.44
C PHE A 243 -14.33 15.96 -2.90
N GLY A 244 -14.50 15.76 -1.60
CA GLY A 244 -15.78 15.86 -0.92
C GLY A 244 -16.38 17.26 -0.99
N ALA A 245 -15.57 18.31 -0.81
CA ALA A 245 -15.99 19.70 -0.97
C ALA A 245 -16.39 20.00 -2.43
N ILE A 246 -15.61 19.55 -3.41
CA ILE A 246 -15.98 19.66 -4.84
C ILE A 246 -17.31 18.96 -5.13
N ALA A 247 -17.47 17.72 -4.65
CA ALA A 247 -18.71 16.97 -4.81
C ALA A 247 -19.91 17.68 -4.14
N PHE A 248 -19.70 18.32 -2.99
CA PHE A 248 -20.72 19.10 -2.30
C PHE A 248 -21.14 20.33 -3.14
N VAL A 249 -20.19 21.08 -3.70
CA VAL A 249 -20.49 22.23 -4.59
C VAL A 249 -21.27 21.76 -5.83
N ILE A 250 -20.84 20.68 -6.46
CA ILE A 250 -21.54 20.07 -7.60
C ILE A 250 -22.97 19.65 -7.18
N ALA A 251 -23.11 19.01 -6.00
CA ALA A 251 -24.43 18.63 -5.49
C ALA A 251 -25.33 19.83 -5.27
N LEU A 252 -24.83 20.97 -4.77
CA LEU A 252 -25.61 22.20 -4.65
C LEU A 252 -26.11 22.72 -6.01
N ILE A 253 -25.21 22.75 -7.02
CA ILE A 253 -25.55 23.24 -8.37
C ILE A 253 -26.64 22.38 -9.02
N PHE A 254 -26.55 21.05 -8.87
CA PHE A 254 -27.44 20.11 -9.56
C PHE A 254 -28.65 19.65 -8.73
N SER A 255 -28.75 20.01 -7.42
CA SER A 255 -29.82 19.54 -6.51
C SER A 255 -31.20 20.09 -6.81
N GLY A 256 -31.30 21.28 -7.41
CA GLY A 256 -32.55 21.90 -7.72
C GLY A 256 -33.41 22.15 -6.46
N ARG A 257 -34.61 21.53 -6.37
CA ARG A 257 -35.52 21.69 -5.23
C ARG A 257 -35.01 21.06 -3.93
N ASP A 258 -34.06 20.16 -3.99
CA ASP A 258 -33.49 19.47 -2.82
C ASP A 258 -32.30 20.22 -2.19
N VAL A 259 -31.98 21.44 -2.66
CA VAL A 259 -30.82 22.22 -2.21
C VAL A 259 -30.78 22.39 -0.67
N TRP A 260 -31.93 22.63 -0.03
CA TRP A 260 -32.02 22.76 1.41
C TRP A 260 -31.69 21.48 2.19
N ARG A 261 -31.96 20.30 1.61
CA ARG A 261 -31.54 19.02 2.21
C ARG A 261 -30.03 18.85 2.11
N VAL A 262 -29.44 19.24 0.98
CA VAL A 262 -27.98 19.21 0.76
C VAL A 262 -27.28 20.17 1.71
N LEU A 263 -27.79 21.43 1.84
CA LEU A 263 -27.24 22.43 2.77
C LEU A 263 -27.29 21.96 4.23
N ARG A 264 -28.43 21.40 4.68
CA ARG A 264 -28.55 20.86 6.04
C ARG A 264 -27.60 19.70 6.29
N ALA A 265 -27.38 18.84 5.31
CA ALA A 265 -26.37 17.78 5.40
C ALA A 265 -24.96 18.37 5.48
N GLY A 266 -24.66 19.40 4.68
CA GLY A 266 -23.39 20.12 4.71
C GLY A 266 -23.07 20.76 6.05
N LEU A 267 -24.07 21.35 6.72
CA LEU A 267 -23.89 21.89 8.08
C LEU A 267 -23.52 20.78 9.09
N LEU A 268 -24.10 19.60 8.97
CA LEU A 268 -23.76 18.47 9.84
C LEU A 268 -22.39 17.87 9.48
N VAL A 269 -21.98 17.91 8.21
CA VAL A 269 -20.60 17.58 7.80
C VAL A 269 -19.63 18.56 8.46
N ALA A 270 -19.91 19.87 8.41
CA ALA A 270 -19.09 20.88 9.09
C ALA A 270 -19.01 20.64 10.61
N ALA A 271 -20.13 20.27 11.25
CA ALA A 271 -20.12 19.88 12.66
C ALA A 271 -19.24 18.66 12.94
N SER A 272 -19.24 17.65 12.04
CA SER A 272 -18.34 16.50 12.16
C SER A 272 -16.87 16.91 12.05
N TYR A 273 -16.51 17.83 11.14
CA TYR A 273 -15.12 18.35 11.04
C TYR A 273 -14.71 19.16 12.28
N VAL A 274 -15.63 19.92 12.89
CA VAL A 274 -15.35 20.58 14.18
C VAL A 274 -15.05 19.55 15.27
N MET A 275 -15.81 18.46 15.34
CA MET A 275 -15.54 17.37 16.29
C MET A 275 -14.21 16.68 16.00
N VAL A 276 -13.87 16.44 14.74
CA VAL A 276 -12.53 15.93 14.34
C VAL A 276 -11.44 16.87 14.81
N GLY A 277 -11.58 18.19 14.57
CA GLY A 277 -10.63 19.20 15.01
C GLY A 277 -10.42 19.20 16.53
N VAL A 278 -11.49 19.05 17.31
CA VAL A 278 -11.40 18.95 18.78
C VAL A 278 -10.69 17.67 19.20
N LEU A 279 -11.02 16.51 18.60
CA LEU A 279 -10.42 15.22 18.95
C LEU A 279 -8.94 15.15 18.56
N LEU A 280 -8.56 15.80 17.47
CA LEU A 280 -7.20 15.80 16.94
C LEU A 280 -6.43 17.09 17.30
N LEU A 281 -6.93 17.92 18.21
CA LEU A 281 -6.32 19.22 18.51
C LEU A 281 -4.84 19.11 18.90
N SER A 282 -4.50 18.16 19.74
CA SER A 282 -3.10 17.92 20.15
C SER A 282 -2.22 17.52 18.97
N PHE A 283 -2.74 16.69 18.08
CA PHE A 283 -2.03 16.30 16.85
C PHE A 283 -1.84 17.50 15.92
N LEU A 284 -2.90 18.25 15.67
CA LEU A 284 -2.88 19.39 14.74
C LEU A 284 -1.95 20.50 15.23
N THR A 285 -1.98 20.83 16.52
CA THR A 285 -1.06 21.83 17.10
C THR A 285 0.38 21.37 17.00
N ASN A 286 0.65 20.09 17.24
CA ASN A 286 1.99 19.53 17.11
C ASN A 286 2.47 19.54 15.65
N ALA A 287 1.62 19.16 14.69
CA ALA A 287 1.93 19.17 13.27
C ALA A 287 2.23 20.59 12.74
N LEU A 288 1.46 21.60 13.16
CA LEU A 288 1.69 22.99 12.75
C LEU A 288 3.00 23.57 13.31
N ASN A 289 3.41 23.13 14.49
CA ASN A 289 4.65 23.59 15.11
C ASN A 289 5.91 22.91 14.51
N HIS A 290 5.74 21.82 13.76
CA HIS A 290 6.83 21.01 13.19
C HIS A 290 6.61 20.75 11.70
N GLU A 291 6.03 21.70 10.95
CA GLU A 291 5.83 21.55 9.51
C GLU A 291 7.18 21.41 8.78
N PRO A 292 7.33 20.42 7.88
CA PRO A 292 8.55 20.27 7.09
C PRO A 292 8.81 21.50 6.22
N THR A 293 10.04 21.96 6.19
CA THR A 293 10.46 23.14 5.40
C THR A 293 10.51 22.86 3.90
N GLN A 294 10.52 21.60 3.51
CA GLN A 294 10.62 21.19 2.11
C GLN A 294 9.37 20.43 1.66
N VAL A 295 8.90 20.71 0.44
CA VAL A 295 7.85 19.92 -0.20
C VAL A 295 8.40 18.54 -0.52
N LEU A 296 7.79 17.51 0.08
CA LEU A 296 8.27 16.14 0.00
C LEU A 296 8.24 15.59 -1.46
N ARG A 297 7.23 16.00 -2.25
CA ARG A 297 7.07 15.53 -3.65
C ARG A 297 6.56 16.66 -4.54
N PRO A 298 7.31 17.08 -5.57
CA PRO A 298 6.86 18.11 -6.51
C PRO A 298 5.65 17.65 -7.34
N VAL A 299 4.61 18.49 -7.40
CA VAL A 299 3.32 18.21 -8.08
C VAL A 299 3.52 17.92 -9.58
N ASP A 300 4.46 18.60 -10.23
CA ASP A 300 4.77 18.45 -11.65
C ASP A 300 5.40 17.09 -12.00
N LYS A 301 6.14 16.48 -11.06
CA LYS A 301 6.79 15.17 -11.23
C LYS A 301 5.91 13.99 -10.84
N THR A 302 4.73 14.25 -10.28
CA THR A 302 3.83 13.22 -9.74
C THR A 302 2.42 13.30 -10.31
N SER A 303 2.30 13.80 -11.57
CA SER A 303 1.04 13.96 -12.28
C SER A 303 0.76 12.82 -13.26
N ILE A 304 -0.52 12.64 -13.61
CA ILE A 304 -0.96 11.65 -14.58
C ILE A 304 -0.74 12.15 -16.01
N ASP A 305 -0.12 11.31 -16.84
CA ASP A 305 -0.07 11.52 -18.29
C ASP A 305 -1.45 11.23 -18.92
N LEU A 306 -1.81 11.96 -19.98
CA LEU A 306 -3.08 11.72 -20.69
C LEU A 306 -3.17 10.29 -21.22
N GLY A 307 -2.05 9.70 -21.63
CA GLY A 307 -1.97 8.30 -22.07
C GLY A 307 -2.29 7.30 -20.95
N SER A 308 -2.05 7.65 -19.69
CA SER A 308 -2.30 6.75 -18.55
C SER A 308 -3.80 6.34 -18.42
N TRP A 309 -4.73 7.17 -18.89
CA TRP A 309 -6.16 6.83 -18.84
C TRP A 309 -6.54 5.66 -19.77
N VAL A 310 -5.75 5.38 -20.80
CA VAL A 310 -6.07 4.37 -21.82
C VAL A 310 -5.02 3.28 -21.98
N VAL A 311 -3.76 3.57 -21.64
CA VAL A 311 -2.65 2.60 -21.76
C VAL A 311 -2.45 1.90 -20.43
N PRO A 312 -2.65 0.56 -20.37
CA PRO A 312 -2.55 -0.18 -19.12
C PRO A 312 -1.09 -0.32 -18.64
N ARG A 313 -0.92 -0.26 -17.32
CA ARG A 313 0.35 -0.53 -16.64
C ARG A 313 0.51 -2.02 -16.29
N GLN A 314 1.69 -2.38 -15.85
CA GLN A 314 2.08 -3.76 -15.50
C GLN A 314 1.22 -4.41 -14.41
N HIS A 315 0.54 -3.64 -13.56
CA HIS A 315 -0.32 -4.16 -12.48
C HIS A 315 -1.72 -4.58 -12.95
N THR A 316 -2.03 -4.45 -14.25
CA THR A 316 -3.32 -4.82 -14.82
C THR A 316 -3.23 -6.05 -15.70
N ARG A 317 -4.28 -6.89 -15.68
CA ARG A 317 -4.31 -8.16 -16.40
C ARG A 317 -4.12 -8.03 -17.92
N ILE A 318 -4.56 -6.92 -18.51
CA ILE A 318 -4.47 -6.68 -19.97
C ILE A 318 -3.12 -6.05 -20.35
N GLY A 319 -2.45 -5.38 -19.44
CA GLY A 319 -1.25 -4.58 -19.76
C GLY A 319 0.03 -5.39 -19.72
N GLY A 320 0.34 -5.89 -18.56
CA GLY A 320 1.62 -6.49 -18.30
C GLY A 320 2.78 -5.62 -18.80
N GLU A 321 3.83 -6.25 -19.28
CA GLU A 321 5.00 -5.58 -19.83
C GLU A 321 4.84 -5.08 -21.27
N SER A 322 3.74 -5.45 -21.96
CA SER A 322 3.52 -5.20 -23.39
C SER A 322 3.57 -3.71 -23.78
N PHE A 323 3.27 -2.82 -22.84
CA PHE A 323 3.24 -1.38 -23.06
C PHE A 323 4.38 -0.63 -22.37
N THR A 324 5.37 -1.30 -21.81
CA THR A 324 6.48 -0.69 -21.05
C THR A 324 7.22 0.38 -21.86
N ASN A 325 7.43 0.16 -23.16
CA ASN A 325 8.07 1.14 -24.06
C ASN A 325 7.30 2.48 -24.17
N ILE A 326 5.99 2.46 -23.91
CA ILE A 326 5.15 3.66 -23.90
C ILE A 326 5.07 4.22 -22.49
N THR A 327 4.76 3.37 -21.52
CA THR A 327 4.48 3.77 -20.14
C THR A 327 5.73 4.23 -19.38
N SER A 328 6.93 3.79 -19.78
CA SER A 328 8.21 4.30 -19.24
C SER A 328 8.46 5.78 -19.51
N ARG A 329 7.71 6.38 -20.45
CA ARG A 329 7.79 7.82 -20.75
C ARG A 329 6.86 8.67 -19.89
N PHE A 330 5.91 8.06 -19.19
CA PHE A 330 4.94 8.78 -18.39
C PHE A 330 5.61 9.39 -17.15
N THR A 331 5.08 10.53 -16.70
CA THR A 331 5.62 11.27 -15.54
C THR A 331 5.37 10.58 -14.21
N ALA A 332 4.24 9.91 -14.08
CA ALA A 332 3.91 9.15 -12.88
C ALA A 332 4.80 7.90 -12.75
N SER A 333 5.15 7.53 -11.52
CA SER A 333 5.89 6.29 -11.25
C SER A 333 5.10 5.05 -11.72
N ALA A 334 5.81 4.00 -12.10
CA ALA A 334 5.18 2.77 -12.59
C ALA A 334 4.22 2.14 -11.56
N GLN A 335 4.53 2.26 -10.27
CA GLN A 335 3.74 1.72 -9.18
C GLN A 335 2.52 2.58 -8.83
N GLU A 336 2.68 3.92 -8.84
CA GLU A 336 1.66 4.84 -8.36
C GLU A 336 0.79 5.46 -9.46
N ASP A 337 1.01 5.10 -10.74
CA ASP A 337 0.16 5.59 -11.85
C ASP A 337 -1.23 4.95 -11.79
N ALA A 338 -2.14 5.65 -11.16
CA ALA A 338 -3.51 5.21 -10.91
C ALA A 338 -4.49 5.52 -12.05
N GLY A 339 -4.02 6.09 -13.18
CA GLY A 339 -4.88 6.67 -14.22
C GLY A 339 -5.67 5.67 -15.05
N TYR A 340 -5.24 4.43 -15.20
CA TYR A 340 -5.83 3.51 -16.15
C TYR A 340 -7.29 3.15 -15.85
N VAL A 341 -8.17 3.47 -16.79
CA VAL A 341 -9.58 3.07 -16.81
C VAL A 341 -9.92 2.23 -18.05
N GLY A 342 -9.16 2.37 -19.12
CA GLY A 342 -9.30 1.64 -20.37
C GLY A 342 -10.35 2.20 -21.33
N ILE A 343 -10.16 1.90 -22.62
CA ILE A 343 -11.03 2.40 -23.70
C ILE A 343 -12.49 1.95 -23.53
N VAL A 344 -12.72 0.73 -23.04
CA VAL A 344 -14.10 0.20 -22.84
C VAL A 344 -14.86 0.99 -21.79
N ALA A 345 -14.18 1.46 -20.73
CA ALA A 345 -14.79 2.34 -19.74
C ALA A 345 -15.12 3.73 -20.31
N LEU A 346 -14.31 4.25 -21.23
CA LEU A 346 -14.61 5.49 -21.96
C LEU A 346 -15.84 5.31 -22.86
N VAL A 347 -15.97 4.19 -23.56
CA VAL A 347 -17.18 3.84 -24.33
C VAL A 347 -18.40 3.76 -23.40
N MET A 348 -18.27 3.15 -22.22
CA MET A 348 -19.31 3.13 -21.19
C MET A 348 -19.73 4.54 -20.76
N LEU A 349 -18.77 5.43 -20.53
CA LEU A 349 -19.03 6.84 -20.16
C LEU A 349 -19.79 7.59 -21.26
N VAL A 350 -19.38 7.43 -22.51
CA VAL A 350 -20.11 8.01 -23.67
C VAL A 350 -21.52 7.45 -23.75
N GLY A 351 -21.68 6.13 -23.61
CA GLY A 351 -23.00 5.48 -23.58
C GLY A 351 -23.88 6.00 -22.43
N PHE A 352 -23.31 6.18 -21.24
CA PHE A 352 -24.01 6.79 -20.09
C PHE A 352 -24.42 8.23 -20.38
N ALA A 353 -23.51 9.05 -20.90
CA ALA A 353 -23.78 10.44 -21.25
C ALA A 353 -24.93 10.55 -22.25
N ILE A 354 -24.91 9.76 -23.34
CA ILE A 354 -25.93 9.78 -24.39
C ILE A 354 -27.28 9.27 -23.88
N THR A 355 -27.29 8.16 -23.13
CA THR A 355 -28.56 7.52 -22.74
C THR A 355 -29.24 8.20 -21.55
N GLU A 356 -28.46 8.87 -20.68
CA GLU A 356 -28.97 9.49 -19.45
C GLU A 356 -28.87 11.04 -19.45
N TRP A 357 -28.61 11.68 -20.58
CA TRP A 357 -28.33 13.12 -20.73
C TRP A 357 -29.38 14.05 -20.15
N LYS A 358 -30.65 13.62 -20.09
CA LYS A 358 -31.76 14.41 -19.54
C LYS A 358 -31.72 14.55 -18.01
N ARG A 359 -30.85 13.79 -17.33
CA ARG A 359 -30.79 13.75 -15.87
C ARG A 359 -29.71 14.66 -15.32
N ARG A 360 -30.04 15.49 -14.35
CA ARG A 360 -29.07 16.36 -13.67
C ARG A 360 -27.94 15.57 -13.01
N SER A 361 -28.25 14.39 -12.43
CA SER A 361 -27.24 13.52 -11.81
C SER A 361 -26.18 13.02 -12.80
N THR A 362 -26.51 12.87 -14.09
CA THR A 362 -25.55 12.49 -15.14
C THR A 362 -24.49 13.58 -15.29
N TRP A 363 -24.92 14.81 -15.43
CA TRP A 363 -24.00 15.94 -15.58
C TRP A 363 -23.20 16.21 -14.31
N ALA A 364 -23.79 16.00 -13.12
CA ALA A 364 -23.06 16.09 -11.86
C ALA A 364 -21.91 15.09 -11.77
N LEU A 365 -22.15 13.81 -12.13
CA LEU A 365 -21.12 12.77 -12.13
C LEU A 365 -20.04 13.02 -13.19
N LEU A 366 -20.44 13.43 -14.42
CA LEU A 366 -19.50 13.73 -15.49
C LEU A 366 -18.64 14.96 -15.17
N ALA A 367 -19.25 16.01 -14.58
CA ALA A 367 -18.51 17.20 -14.13
C ALA A 367 -17.49 16.85 -13.05
N PHE A 368 -17.86 16.01 -12.08
CA PHE A 368 -16.95 15.52 -11.06
C PHE A 368 -15.76 14.76 -11.68
N LEU A 369 -16.03 13.82 -12.61
CA LEU A 369 -14.98 13.08 -13.32
C LEU A 369 -14.03 14.00 -14.09
N ALA A 370 -14.58 14.99 -14.82
CA ALA A 370 -13.79 15.94 -15.58
C ALA A 370 -12.87 16.76 -14.66
N ILE A 371 -13.36 17.22 -13.51
CA ILE A 371 -12.57 17.97 -12.53
C ILE A 371 -11.46 17.07 -11.96
N VAL A 372 -11.78 15.83 -11.57
CA VAL A 372 -10.76 14.88 -11.09
C VAL A 372 -9.68 14.64 -12.15
N ALA A 373 -10.07 14.44 -13.41
CA ALA A 373 -9.12 14.20 -14.51
C ALA A 373 -8.18 15.39 -14.74
N VAL A 374 -8.71 16.61 -14.72
CA VAL A 374 -7.90 17.84 -14.85
C VAL A 374 -6.92 17.99 -13.68
N LEU A 375 -7.39 17.80 -12.44
CA LEU A 375 -6.55 17.95 -11.25
C LEU A 375 -5.50 16.82 -11.13
N ALA A 376 -5.82 15.61 -11.56
CA ALA A 376 -4.87 14.50 -11.62
C ALA A 376 -3.73 14.73 -12.61
N SER A 377 -3.96 15.52 -13.65
CA SER A 377 -2.92 15.90 -14.62
C SER A 377 -1.93 16.97 -14.09
N GLY A 378 -2.14 17.46 -12.86
CA GLY A 378 -1.20 18.36 -12.17
C GLY A 378 -1.17 19.78 -12.72
N SER A 379 0.00 20.42 -12.69
CA SER A 379 0.22 21.79 -13.15
C SER A 379 0.43 21.91 -14.66
N VAL A 380 0.87 20.82 -15.32
CA VAL A 380 1.14 20.76 -16.76
C VAL A 380 0.58 19.46 -17.32
N LEU A 381 -0.19 19.57 -18.43
CA LEU A 381 -0.67 18.39 -19.13
C LEU A 381 0.50 17.71 -19.85
N HIS A 382 0.71 16.43 -19.55
CA HIS A 382 1.67 15.59 -20.24
C HIS A 382 0.96 14.64 -21.23
N ILE A 383 1.54 14.50 -22.41
CA ILE A 383 1.07 13.55 -23.44
C ILE A 383 2.28 12.70 -23.86
N LEU A 384 2.25 11.42 -23.50
CA LEU A 384 3.35 10.46 -23.73
C LEU A 384 4.70 10.98 -23.19
N GLY A 385 4.69 11.56 -21.98
CA GLY A 385 5.83 12.12 -21.29
C GLY A 385 6.27 13.52 -21.76
N ARG A 386 5.57 14.12 -22.73
CA ARG A 386 5.88 15.46 -23.23
C ARG A 386 4.98 16.49 -22.56
N PRO A 387 5.55 17.54 -21.93
CA PRO A 387 4.76 18.65 -21.40
C PRO A 387 4.11 19.44 -22.55
N THR A 388 2.85 19.88 -22.39
CA THR A 388 2.08 20.58 -23.42
C THR A 388 1.54 21.92 -22.94
N ILE A 389 0.45 21.92 -22.20
CA ILE A 389 -0.25 23.14 -21.75
C ILE A 389 -0.28 23.22 -20.22
N GLY A 390 -0.21 24.44 -19.69
CA GLY A 390 -0.42 24.70 -18.27
C GLY A 390 -1.86 24.41 -17.84
N LEU A 391 -2.03 23.81 -16.66
CA LEU A 391 -3.28 23.45 -16.07
C LEU A 391 -3.47 24.14 -14.72
N PRO A 392 -4.72 24.32 -14.25
CA PRO A 392 -4.98 25.00 -12.97
C PRO A 392 -4.52 24.21 -11.74
N GLY A 393 -3.95 23.02 -11.90
CA GLY A 393 -3.43 22.20 -10.77
C GLY A 393 -2.27 22.87 -10.01
N GLU A 394 -1.62 23.88 -10.58
CA GLU A 394 -0.55 24.62 -9.92
C GLU A 394 -1.01 25.27 -8.58
N TRP A 395 -2.26 25.71 -8.49
CA TRP A 395 -2.77 26.32 -7.25
C TRP A 395 -2.79 25.33 -6.05
N LEU A 396 -2.80 24.02 -6.28
CA LEU A 396 -2.72 23.01 -5.22
C LEU A 396 -1.43 23.13 -4.40
N THR A 397 -0.34 23.62 -5.03
CA THR A 397 0.95 23.85 -4.35
C THR A 397 0.89 24.97 -3.30
N HIS A 398 -0.16 25.78 -3.32
CA HIS A 398 -0.36 26.90 -2.40
C HIS A 398 -1.40 26.60 -1.30
N VAL A 399 -2.02 25.40 -1.34
CA VAL A 399 -3.02 25.02 -0.34
C VAL A 399 -2.36 24.13 0.72
N PRO A 400 -2.40 24.53 2.01
CA PRO A 400 -1.84 23.71 3.09
C PRO A 400 -2.34 22.27 3.03
N LEU A 401 -1.49 21.31 3.33
CA LEU A 401 -1.68 19.86 3.20
C LEU A 401 -1.78 19.35 1.76
N LEU A 402 -2.47 20.04 0.84
CA LEU A 402 -2.58 19.62 -0.55
C LEU A 402 -1.28 19.83 -1.34
N GLN A 403 -0.40 20.74 -0.90
CA GLN A 403 0.94 20.91 -1.46
C GLN A 403 1.80 19.63 -1.35
N HIS A 404 1.49 18.76 -0.42
CA HIS A 404 2.14 17.46 -0.23
C HIS A 404 1.38 16.29 -0.87
N ALA A 405 0.18 16.55 -1.41
CA ALA A 405 -0.62 15.52 -2.08
C ALA A 405 -0.09 15.22 -3.48
N THR A 406 -0.17 13.97 -3.86
CA THR A 406 0.38 13.47 -5.11
C THR A 406 -0.73 13.33 -6.17
N PRO A 407 -0.78 14.19 -7.22
CA PRO A 407 -1.87 14.18 -8.20
C PRO A 407 -2.09 12.83 -8.90
N GLN A 408 -1.05 12.03 -9.09
CA GLN A 408 -1.16 10.68 -9.68
C GLN A 408 -2.05 9.72 -8.87
N ARG A 409 -2.41 10.08 -7.61
CA ARG A 409 -3.30 9.31 -6.73
C ARG A 409 -4.77 9.74 -6.83
N PHE A 410 -5.05 10.92 -7.41
CA PHE A 410 -6.42 11.46 -7.54
C PHE A 410 -7.36 10.60 -8.41
N PRO A 411 -6.90 9.81 -9.40
CA PRO A 411 -7.75 8.88 -10.13
C PRO A 411 -8.53 7.89 -9.26
N ALA A 412 -8.17 7.69 -7.99
CA ALA A 412 -8.99 6.95 -7.04
C ALA A 412 -10.43 7.48 -6.98
N TYR A 413 -10.61 8.80 -6.96
CA TYR A 413 -11.93 9.44 -6.92
C TYR A 413 -12.68 9.32 -8.25
N ALA A 414 -11.95 9.26 -9.37
CA ALA A 414 -12.53 8.94 -10.67
C ALA A 414 -13.02 7.47 -10.71
N ALA A 415 -12.26 6.53 -10.19
CA ALA A 415 -12.64 5.12 -10.12
C ALA A 415 -13.91 4.90 -9.27
N LEU A 416 -14.04 5.63 -8.14
CA LEU A 416 -15.26 5.63 -7.33
C LEU A 416 -16.47 6.14 -8.13
N ALA A 417 -16.34 7.28 -8.82
CA ALA A 417 -17.40 7.84 -9.64
C ALA A 417 -17.76 6.92 -10.82
N LEU A 418 -16.77 6.30 -11.47
CA LEU A 418 -16.97 5.30 -12.52
C LEU A 418 -17.77 4.09 -12.02
N GLY A 419 -17.47 3.60 -10.83
CA GLY A 419 -18.24 2.51 -10.21
C GLY A 419 -19.71 2.88 -10.00
N VAL A 420 -19.99 4.08 -9.52
CA VAL A 420 -21.36 4.60 -9.36
C VAL A 420 -22.05 4.74 -10.73
N ILE A 421 -21.36 5.28 -11.73
CA ILE A 421 -21.87 5.42 -13.11
C ILE A 421 -22.19 4.06 -13.70
N ALA A 422 -21.30 3.09 -13.63
CA ALA A 422 -21.49 1.74 -14.13
C ALA A 422 -22.74 1.08 -13.50
N ALA A 423 -22.86 1.16 -12.16
CA ALA A 423 -24.01 0.64 -11.45
C ALA A 423 -25.34 1.28 -11.90
N ILE A 424 -25.37 2.60 -11.98
CA ILE A 424 -26.56 3.35 -12.42
C ILE A 424 -26.92 2.99 -13.86
N TRP A 425 -25.95 3.02 -14.77
CA TRP A 425 -26.18 2.79 -16.21
C TRP A 425 -26.71 1.38 -16.49
N VAL A 426 -26.08 0.37 -15.91
CA VAL A 426 -26.52 -1.02 -16.03
C VAL A 426 -27.90 -1.22 -15.38
N SER A 427 -28.17 -0.60 -14.24
CA SER A 427 -29.46 -0.75 -13.53
C SER A 427 -30.66 -0.20 -14.30
N ARG A 428 -30.42 0.74 -15.22
CA ARG A 428 -31.47 1.42 -16.02
C ARG A 428 -31.68 0.82 -17.40
N GLY A 429 -30.90 -0.17 -17.78
CA GLY A 429 -31.07 -0.87 -19.04
C GLY A 429 -32.39 -1.65 -19.08
N THR A 430 -33.07 -1.65 -20.24
CA THR A 430 -34.30 -2.38 -20.50
C THR A 430 -34.17 -3.19 -21.80
N GLY A 431 -34.84 -4.32 -21.88
CA GLY A 431 -34.82 -5.17 -23.05
C GLY A 431 -33.38 -5.55 -23.49
N TRP A 432 -33.12 -5.51 -24.80
CA TRP A 432 -31.80 -5.84 -25.36
C TRP A 432 -30.71 -4.83 -24.97
N THR A 433 -31.06 -3.57 -24.70
CA THR A 433 -30.08 -2.56 -24.24
C THR A 433 -29.53 -2.91 -22.87
N ALA A 434 -30.29 -3.60 -22.02
CA ALA A 434 -29.79 -4.07 -20.71
C ALA A 434 -28.62 -5.04 -20.90
N TRP A 435 -28.72 -5.96 -21.84
CA TRP A 435 -27.64 -6.91 -22.14
C TRP A 435 -26.39 -6.21 -22.65
N ILE A 436 -26.52 -5.27 -23.59
CA ILE A 436 -25.38 -4.48 -24.08
C ILE A 436 -24.69 -3.72 -22.93
N ARG A 437 -25.48 -3.04 -22.08
CA ARG A 437 -24.92 -2.30 -20.93
C ARG A 437 -24.16 -3.23 -19.97
N TRP A 438 -24.65 -4.45 -19.72
CA TRP A 438 -23.98 -5.45 -18.93
C TRP A 438 -22.67 -5.92 -19.57
N VAL A 439 -22.68 -6.21 -20.87
CA VAL A 439 -21.50 -6.67 -21.60
C VAL A 439 -20.42 -5.58 -21.58
N VAL A 440 -20.77 -4.34 -21.95
CA VAL A 440 -19.80 -3.24 -21.98
C VAL A 440 -19.23 -2.96 -20.58
N ALA A 441 -20.07 -2.87 -19.56
CA ALA A 441 -19.61 -2.60 -18.21
C ALA A 441 -18.83 -3.80 -17.62
N GLY A 442 -19.20 -5.03 -17.96
CA GLY A 442 -18.47 -6.24 -17.60
C GLY A 442 -17.08 -6.31 -18.24
N LEU A 443 -16.98 -5.99 -19.52
CA LEU A 443 -15.70 -5.91 -20.23
C LEU A 443 -14.81 -4.79 -19.68
N ALA A 444 -15.41 -3.62 -19.37
CA ALA A 444 -14.68 -2.53 -18.73
C ALA A 444 -14.13 -2.93 -17.34
N ALA A 445 -14.95 -3.61 -16.53
CA ALA A 445 -14.52 -4.14 -15.24
C ALA A 445 -13.41 -5.20 -15.39
N ALA A 446 -13.54 -6.11 -16.37
CA ALA A 446 -12.51 -7.12 -16.65
C ALA A 446 -11.18 -6.51 -17.10
N ALA A 447 -11.24 -5.40 -17.86
CA ALA A 447 -10.06 -4.70 -18.35
C ALA A 447 -9.20 -4.05 -17.26
N ILE A 448 -9.82 -3.65 -16.15
CA ILE A 448 -9.11 -3.01 -15.01
C ILE A 448 -8.69 -4.00 -13.92
N LEU A 449 -9.07 -5.30 -14.05
CA LEU A 449 -8.73 -6.27 -13.02
C LEU A 449 -7.21 -6.35 -12.79
N PRO A 450 -6.78 -6.35 -11.52
CA PRO A 450 -5.38 -6.49 -11.18
C PRO A 450 -4.78 -7.83 -11.64
N ALA A 451 -3.51 -7.78 -12.00
CA ALA A 451 -2.65 -8.95 -12.13
C ALA A 451 -1.35 -8.64 -11.38
N PRO A 452 -1.24 -9.05 -10.11
CA PRO A 452 -0.02 -8.84 -9.37
C PRO A 452 1.12 -9.60 -10.03
N ASP A 453 2.25 -8.93 -10.20
CA ASP A 453 3.48 -9.56 -10.67
C ASP A 453 3.97 -10.53 -9.59
N PRO A 454 4.06 -11.84 -9.85
CA PRO A 454 4.56 -12.78 -8.85
C PRO A 454 5.98 -12.44 -8.37
N SER A 455 6.82 -11.82 -9.20
CA SER A 455 8.19 -11.43 -8.82
C SER A 455 8.21 -10.34 -7.74
N ALA A 456 7.24 -9.43 -7.76
CA ALA A 456 7.10 -8.38 -6.76
C ALA A 456 6.55 -8.87 -5.40
N PHE A 457 6.03 -10.12 -5.33
CA PHE A 457 5.42 -10.69 -4.12
C PHE A 457 6.29 -11.76 -3.45
N HIS A 458 7.59 -11.73 -3.67
CA HIS A 458 8.52 -12.75 -3.13
C HIS A 458 9.29 -12.33 -1.89
N ALA A 459 9.21 -11.07 -1.46
CA ALA A 459 10.02 -10.60 -0.36
C ALA A 459 9.74 -11.36 0.94
N TYR A 460 10.81 -11.90 1.53
CA TYR A 460 10.75 -12.46 2.87
C TYR A 460 10.49 -11.35 3.88
N GLY A 461 9.50 -11.58 4.73
CA GLY A 461 9.09 -10.66 5.78
C GLY A 461 9.40 -11.18 7.18
N GLN A 462 10.09 -12.29 7.29
CA GLN A 462 10.48 -12.81 8.60
C GLN A 462 11.48 -11.87 9.27
N THR A 463 11.22 -11.60 10.53
CA THR A 463 12.20 -10.97 11.40
C THR A 463 13.13 -12.07 11.91
N PRO A 464 14.45 -11.84 11.98
CA PRO A 464 15.39 -12.80 12.55
C PRO A 464 14.94 -13.30 13.93
N ALA A 465 15.13 -14.59 14.19
CA ALA A 465 14.70 -15.22 15.43
C ALA A 465 15.36 -14.58 16.67
N PHE A 466 16.56 -14.05 16.52
CA PHE A 466 17.29 -13.25 17.51
C PHE A 466 16.43 -12.20 18.22
N PHE A 467 15.52 -11.52 17.49
CA PHE A 467 14.65 -10.49 18.06
C PHE A 467 13.33 -11.05 18.64
N THR A 468 12.90 -12.24 18.24
CA THR A 468 11.60 -12.79 18.62
C THR A 468 11.67 -13.85 19.70
N ASN A 469 12.83 -14.46 19.92
CA ASN A 469 13.06 -15.48 20.93
C ASN A 469 13.63 -14.93 22.26
N GLY A 470 13.89 -13.60 22.33
CA GLY A 470 14.45 -12.96 23.51
C GLY A 470 15.98 -12.99 23.59
N GLU A 471 16.66 -13.49 22.57
CA GLU A 471 18.13 -13.57 22.55
C GLU A 471 18.79 -12.20 22.50
N VAL A 472 18.14 -11.22 21.84
CA VAL A 472 18.59 -9.83 21.82
C VAL A 472 18.85 -9.28 23.24
N GLN A 473 18.06 -9.69 24.26
CA GLN A 473 18.20 -9.23 25.63
C GLN A 473 19.44 -9.80 26.35
N GLN A 474 20.03 -10.85 25.82
CA GLN A 474 21.28 -11.43 26.36
C GLN A 474 22.50 -10.65 25.88
N TRP A 475 22.43 -10.07 24.68
CA TRP A 475 23.55 -9.40 24.02
C TRP A 475 23.47 -7.89 24.04
N ILE A 476 22.26 -7.33 24.09
CA ILE A 476 21.99 -5.89 24.07
C ILE A 476 21.30 -5.50 25.37
N LYS A 477 21.81 -4.45 26.03
CA LYS A 477 21.20 -3.91 27.26
C LYS A 477 19.93 -3.13 26.91
N GLN A 478 19.05 -3.00 27.89
CA GLN A 478 17.90 -2.11 27.75
C GLN A 478 18.38 -0.67 27.54
N ASP A 479 17.72 0.05 26.62
CA ASP A 479 18.00 1.43 26.22
C ASP A 479 19.43 1.64 25.68
N GLU A 480 20.13 0.57 25.29
CA GLU A 480 21.45 0.67 24.66
C GLU A 480 21.36 1.29 23.27
N MET A 481 22.31 2.16 22.92
CA MET A 481 22.42 2.75 21.59
C MET A 481 23.05 1.76 20.61
N VAL A 482 22.27 1.34 19.62
CA VAL A 482 22.60 0.28 18.66
C VAL A 482 22.48 0.78 17.23
N PHE A 483 23.51 0.61 16.43
CA PHE A 483 23.44 0.84 15.00
C PHE A 483 23.06 -0.45 14.26
N SER A 484 22.16 -0.39 13.29
CA SER A 484 21.75 -1.58 12.54
C SER A 484 22.21 -1.49 11.09
N VAL A 485 22.97 -2.47 10.65
CA VAL A 485 23.39 -2.65 9.25
C VAL A 485 22.49 -3.71 8.61
N THR A 486 21.62 -3.27 7.72
CA THR A 486 20.65 -4.14 7.06
C THR A 486 20.79 -4.06 5.55
N GLU A 487 20.53 -5.13 4.84
CA GLU A 487 20.54 -5.11 3.37
C GLU A 487 19.26 -4.49 2.81
N ARG A 488 18.16 -4.54 3.59
CA ARG A 488 16.85 -4.07 3.14
C ARG A 488 16.40 -2.85 3.94
N PRO A 489 15.87 -1.81 3.27
CA PRO A 489 15.41 -0.59 3.94
C PRO A 489 14.38 -0.86 5.03
N ALA A 490 14.43 -0.09 6.12
CA ALA A 490 13.50 -0.17 7.25
C ALA A 490 13.48 -1.51 8.02
N SER A 491 14.46 -2.40 7.80
CA SER A 491 14.57 -3.63 8.61
C SER A 491 14.92 -3.32 10.06
N GLU A 492 15.70 -2.27 10.31
CA GLU A 492 16.04 -1.77 11.66
C GLU A 492 14.80 -1.44 12.48
N LEU A 493 13.77 -0.88 11.85
CA LEU A 493 12.50 -0.59 12.49
C LEU A 493 11.73 -1.86 12.88
N GLN A 494 11.79 -2.90 12.02
CA GLN A 494 11.17 -4.19 12.34
C GLN A 494 11.89 -4.88 13.49
N TRP A 495 13.21 -4.83 13.53
CA TRP A 495 14.03 -5.41 14.58
C TRP A 495 13.72 -4.74 15.92
N LEU A 496 13.66 -3.40 15.92
CA LEU A 496 13.28 -2.63 17.10
C LEU A 496 11.88 -2.99 17.61
N ALA A 497 10.88 -3.06 16.70
CA ALA A 497 9.53 -3.44 17.08
C ALA A 497 9.43 -4.88 17.58
N ALA A 498 10.17 -5.81 16.96
CA ALA A 498 10.18 -7.23 17.34
C ALA A 498 10.86 -7.49 18.69
N SER A 499 11.88 -6.68 19.03
CA SER A 499 12.52 -6.71 20.35
C SER A 499 11.64 -6.14 21.47
N GLY A 500 10.45 -5.60 21.15
CA GLY A 500 9.59 -4.90 22.08
C GLY A 500 10.10 -3.51 22.45
N PHE A 501 10.81 -2.83 21.54
CA PHE A 501 11.45 -1.53 21.77
C PHE A 501 12.47 -1.58 22.90
N TRP A 502 13.33 -2.60 22.88
CA TRP A 502 14.27 -2.92 23.93
C TRP A 502 15.50 -2.00 23.96
N TYR A 503 15.93 -1.51 22.79
CA TYR A 503 17.12 -0.70 22.58
C TYR A 503 16.80 0.56 21.77
N GLN A 504 17.75 1.44 21.60
CA GLN A 504 17.62 2.69 20.84
C GLN A 504 18.45 2.63 19.56
N ILE A 505 18.00 3.32 18.50
CA ILE A 505 18.72 3.42 17.23
C ILE A 505 18.93 4.89 16.83
N PRO A 506 20.13 5.27 16.34
CA PRO A 506 20.42 6.64 15.89
C PRO A 506 19.96 6.87 14.44
N GLN A 507 19.30 5.90 13.81
CA GLN A 507 18.88 5.91 12.41
C GLN A 507 17.49 5.38 12.25
N ALA A 508 16.82 5.73 11.16
CA ALA A 508 15.60 5.03 10.72
C ALA A 508 15.17 5.44 9.32
N TYR A 509 14.46 4.56 8.63
CA TYR A 509 13.66 4.91 7.46
C TYR A 509 12.33 5.55 7.88
N ILE A 510 12.42 6.76 8.44
CA ILE A 510 11.25 7.57 8.83
C ILE A 510 11.50 9.00 8.36
N GLY A 511 10.59 9.56 7.58
CA GLY A 511 10.66 10.98 7.19
C GLY A 511 9.59 11.82 7.92
N PRO A 512 9.78 13.11 8.12
CA PRO A 512 10.95 13.91 7.76
C PRO A 512 12.16 13.60 8.65
N ILE A 513 13.36 13.72 8.04
CA ILE A 513 14.63 13.48 8.72
C ILE A 513 14.89 14.64 9.68
N PRO A 514 15.31 14.39 10.93
CA PRO A 514 15.73 15.47 11.83
C PRO A 514 16.89 16.28 11.22
N PRO A 515 16.89 17.63 11.37
CA PRO A 515 17.86 18.51 10.72
C PRO A 515 19.32 18.16 11.00
N GLU A 516 19.62 17.66 12.19
CA GLU A 516 20.98 17.25 12.60
C GLU A 516 21.53 16.06 11.81
N TYR A 517 20.67 15.29 11.17
CA TYR A 517 21.04 14.16 10.30
C TYR A 517 21.06 14.55 8.82
N GLU A 518 20.47 15.71 8.45
CA GLU A 518 20.50 16.21 7.08
C GLU A 518 21.94 16.50 6.66
N GLY A 519 22.41 15.87 5.60
CA GLY A 519 23.75 16.11 5.07
C GLY A 519 24.82 15.14 5.56
N GLN A 520 24.55 14.32 6.56
CA GLN A 520 25.50 13.28 6.96
C GLN A 520 25.54 12.17 5.88
N PRO A 521 26.73 11.89 5.28
CA PRO A 521 26.83 10.91 4.18
C PRO A 521 26.37 9.51 4.59
N ILE A 522 26.67 9.10 5.82
CA ILE A 522 26.30 7.78 6.37
C ILE A 522 24.80 7.65 6.45
N TYR A 523 24.11 8.68 6.89
CA TYR A 523 22.67 8.66 6.99
C TYR A 523 22.00 8.49 5.62
N ARG A 524 22.42 9.25 4.63
CA ARG A 524 21.90 9.15 3.25
C ARG A 524 22.22 7.80 2.61
N GLY A 525 23.37 7.24 2.89
CA GLY A 525 23.82 6.00 2.27
C GLY A 525 23.22 4.74 2.91
N LEU A 526 23.11 4.70 4.22
CA LEU A 526 22.70 3.49 4.96
C LEU A 526 21.24 3.49 5.37
N ALA A 527 20.68 4.65 5.73
CA ALA A 527 19.32 4.71 6.25
C ALA A 527 18.26 5.07 5.21
N VAL A 528 18.57 5.91 4.22
CA VAL A 528 17.57 6.45 3.30
C VAL A 528 17.66 5.87 1.90
N ASN A 529 18.86 5.52 1.42
CA ASN A 529 19.05 5.19 0.01
C ASN A 529 19.80 3.87 -0.19
N GLN A 530 19.23 2.80 0.28
CA GLN A 530 19.80 1.45 0.13
C GLN A 530 19.79 0.93 -1.33
N LEU A 531 19.18 1.66 -2.26
CA LEU A 531 19.27 1.38 -3.70
C LEU A 531 20.66 1.72 -4.27
N ASN A 532 21.43 2.58 -3.57
CA ASN A 532 22.80 2.89 -3.96
C ASN A 532 23.72 2.43 -2.82
N PRO A 533 24.51 1.36 -2.99
CA PRO A 533 25.33 0.81 -1.92
C PRO A 533 26.48 1.79 -1.57
N TYR A 534 26.15 2.80 -0.80
CA TYR A 534 27.16 3.64 -0.17
C TYR A 534 27.78 2.84 0.97
N ILE A 535 29.02 2.47 0.80
CA ILE A 535 29.83 1.94 1.89
C ILE A 535 30.57 3.15 2.48
N PRO A 536 30.31 3.53 3.73
CA PRO A 536 30.99 4.65 4.36
C PRO A 536 32.49 4.41 4.43
N THR A 537 33.28 5.48 4.41
CA THR A 537 34.68 5.32 4.77
C THR A 537 34.79 4.87 6.24
N PRO A 538 35.82 4.11 6.62
CA PRO A 538 36.01 3.73 8.03
C PRO A 538 36.07 4.94 8.98
N ALA A 539 36.66 6.04 8.54
CA ALA A 539 36.76 7.27 9.34
C ALA A 539 35.37 7.91 9.57
N ASP A 540 34.56 8.05 8.52
CA ASP A 540 33.21 8.60 8.63
C ASP A 540 32.32 7.70 9.49
N PHE A 541 32.46 6.38 9.34
CA PHE A 541 31.68 5.42 10.12
C PHE A 541 32.07 5.43 11.60
N ALA A 542 33.37 5.42 11.91
CA ALA A 542 33.87 5.54 13.30
C ALA A 542 33.40 6.85 13.97
N ALA A 543 33.50 7.98 13.25
CA ALA A 543 33.03 9.26 13.75
C ALA A 543 31.51 9.22 14.04
N PHE A 544 30.71 8.71 13.12
CA PHE A 544 29.26 8.58 13.31
C PHE A 544 28.92 7.73 14.54
N LEU A 545 29.54 6.55 14.69
CA LEU A 545 29.31 5.68 15.84
C LEU A 545 29.67 6.32 17.15
N GLN A 546 30.80 7.08 17.20
CA GLN A 546 31.24 7.81 18.37
C GLN A 546 30.33 8.99 18.71
N ASP A 547 29.97 9.81 17.73
CA ASP A 547 29.14 11.01 17.92
C ASP A 547 27.73 10.65 18.44
N HIS A 548 27.22 9.47 18.06
CA HIS A 548 25.93 9.00 18.53
C HIS A 548 26.00 8.05 19.74
N GLY A 549 27.19 7.81 20.29
CA GLY A 549 27.37 6.95 21.47
C GLY A 549 26.96 5.49 21.21
N VAL A 550 27.12 5.01 19.98
CA VAL A 550 26.80 3.62 19.62
C VAL A 550 27.76 2.66 20.31
N THR A 551 27.25 1.66 20.99
CA THR A 551 28.03 0.67 21.74
C THR A 551 27.97 -0.73 21.16
N ALA A 552 26.99 -0.97 20.28
CA ALA A 552 26.84 -2.22 19.55
C ALA A 552 26.36 -1.97 18.11
N VAL A 553 26.79 -2.81 17.20
CA VAL A 553 26.30 -2.84 15.82
C VAL A 553 25.67 -4.18 15.56
N LEU A 554 24.40 -4.17 15.13
CA LEU A 554 23.68 -5.37 14.68
C LEU A 554 23.79 -5.45 13.16
N VAL A 555 24.21 -6.58 12.65
CA VAL A 555 24.45 -6.77 11.22
C VAL A 555 23.59 -7.92 10.71
N ASP A 556 22.80 -7.67 9.66
CA ASP A 556 22.08 -8.72 8.94
C ASP A 556 23.10 -9.72 8.32
N ASP A 557 22.87 -11.02 8.48
CA ASP A 557 23.75 -12.04 7.88
C ASP A 557 23.96 -11.81 6.39
N ASP A 558 22.91 -11.38 5.68
CA ASP A 558 22.98 -11.06 4.25
C ASP A 558 23.85 -9.80 3.96
N ALA A 559 24.12 -8.94 4.96
CA ALA A 559 24.92 -7.73 4.83
C ALA A 559 26.39 -7.88 5.26
N VAL A 560 26.75 -8.95 5.97
CA VAL A 560 28.10 -9.17 6.51
C VAL A 560 29.16 -9.17 5.41
N TRP A 561 28.90 -9.85 4.28
CA TRP A 561 29.84 -9.93 3.16
C TRP A 561 30.23 -8.53 2.61
N LYS A 562 29.35 -7.58 2.69
CA LYS A 562 29.50 -6.24 2.13
C LYS A 562 30.10 -5.26 3.16
N PHE A 563 29.63 -5.30 4.38
CA PHE A 563 30.00 -4.34 5.41
C PHE A 563 31.07 -4.84 6.38
N GLY A 564 31.32 -6.15 6.45
CA GLY A 564 32.33 -6.75 7.32
C GLY A 564 33.71 -6.10 7.24
N PRO A 565 34.25 -5.79 6.05
CA PRO A 565 35.55 -5.11 5.93
C PRO A 565 35.57 -3.74 6.63
N VAL A 566 34.51 -2.95 6.51
CA VAL A 566 34.41 -1.64 7.17
C VAL A 566 34.26 -1.81 8.68
N LEU A 567 33.47 -2.78 9.15
CA LEU A 567 33.30 -3.07 10.57
C LEU A 567 34.63 -3.43 11.23
N HIS A 568 35.41 -4.30 10.60
CA HIS A 568 36.77 -4.62 11.09
C HIS A 568 37.72 -3.43 11.04
N ALA A 569 37.67 -2.62 9.97
CA ALA A 569 38.52 -1.46 9.80
C ALA A 569 38.28 -0.37 10.87
N VAL A 570 37.07 -0.26 11.43
CA VAL A 570 36.75 0.64 12.53
C VAL A 570 36.99 0.01 13.91
N GLY A 571 37.58 -1.17 13.99
CA GLY A 571 37.92 -1.85 15.24
C GLY A 571 36.77 -2.58 15.91
N LEU A 572 35.69 -2.88 15.16
CA LEU A 572 34.58 -3.71 15.64
C LEU A 572 34.99 -5.19 15.56
N VAL A 573 34.59 -5.95 16.56
CA VAL A 573 34.80 -7.38 16.67
C VAL A 573 33.44 -8.06 16.81
N GLU A 574 33.23 -9.10 16.02
CA GLU A 574 32.04 -9.92 16.13
C GLU A 574 32.09 -10.73 17.44
N GLN A 575 31.05 -10.58 18.25
CA GLN A 575 30.89 -11.27 19.52
C GLN A 575 29.88 -12.41 19.48
N TYR A 576 28.96 -12.33 18.53
CA TYR A 576 27.91 -13.32 18.33
C TYR A 576 27.48 -13.32 16.86
N GLN A 577 27.24 -14.51 16.33
CA GLN A 577 26.56 -14.69 15.05
C GLN A 577 25.61 -15.88 15.17
N GLY A 578 24.36 -15.66 14.82
CA GLY A 578 23.33 -16.68 14.87
C GLY A 578 21.94 -16.08 14.65
N ASP A 579 20.99 -16.95 14.33
CA ASP A 579 19.58 -16.58 14.15
C ASP A 579 19.33 -15.38 13.19
N GLY A 580 20.21 -15.24 12.17
CA GLY A 580 20.10 -14.25 11.09
C GLY A 580 20.77 -12.91 11.39
N VAL A 581 21.52 -12.78 12.49
CA VAL A 581 22.14 -11.51 12.91
C VAL A 581 23.49 -11.73 13.57
N GLY A 582 24.47 -10.87 13.24
CA GLY A 582 25.72 -10.72 13.97
C GLY A 582 25.67 -9.55 14.96
N VAL A 583 26.23 -9.72 16.16
CA VAL A 583 26.44 -8.65 17.14
C VAL A 583 27.90 -8.25 17.16
N TRP A 584 28.18 -7.00 16.84
CA TRP A 584 29.53 -6.45 16.74
C TRP A 584 29.72 -5.35 17.80
N ARG A 585 30.86 -5.35 18.48
CA ARG A 585 31.20 -4.36 19.48
C ARG A 585 32.64 -3.88 19.31
N THR A 586 32.95 -2.71 19.86
CA THR A 586 34.32 -2.22 19.90
C THR A 586 35.22 -3.18 20.66
N GLY A 587 36.42 -3.43 20.10
CA GLY A 587 37.48 -4.10 20.80
C GLY A 587 38.06 -3.26 21.95
N PRO A 588 39.03 -3.78 22.72
CA PRO A 588 39.62 -3.10 23.86
C PRO A 588 40.26 -1.74 23.52
N ALA A 589 40.65 -1.51 22.26
CA ALA A 589 41.24 -0.28 21.75
C ALA A 589 40.22 0.85 21.47
N GLY A 590 38.91 0.58 21.57
CA GLY A 590 37.85 1.49 21.13
C GLY A 590 37.73 1.55 19.62
N TYR A 591 37.03 2.57 19.10
CA TYR A 591 36.93 2.80 17.66
C TYR A 591 38.27 3.28 17.09
N VAL A 592 38.77 2.62 16.08
CA VAL A 592 40.02 2.96 15.40
C VAL A 592 39.70 3.28 13.94
N ALA A 593 39.94 4.54 13.55
CA ALA A 593 39.89 4.90 12.13
C ALA A 593 41.23 4.54 11.48
N HIS A 594 41.26 3.52 10.66
CA HIS A 594 42.45 3.22 9.84
C HIS A 594 42.44 4.07 8.56
N ASP A 595 43.65 4.33 8.03
CA ASP A 595 43.81 5.04 6.76
C ASP A 595 42.95 4.36 5.66
N PRO A 596 42.04 5.11 5.00
CA PRO A 596 41.19 4.56 3.95
C PRO A 596 41.98 3.93 2.80
N ALA A 597 43.24 4.32 2.58
CA ALA A 597 44.13 3.69 1.59
C ALA A 597 44.52 2.25 1.95
N ALA A 598 44.35 1.83 3.20
CA ALA A 598 44.66 0.47 3.65
C ALA A 598 43.47 -0.50 3.53
N VAL A 599 42.27 0.01 3.29
CA VAL A 599 41.07 -0.83 3.09
C VAL A 599 40.98 -1.23 1.62
N VAL A 600 41.76 -2.18 1.24
CA VAL A 600 41.54 -2.89 -0.04
C VAL A 600 40.26 -3.70 0.13
N MET A 601 39.19 -3.31 -0.54
CA MET A 601 37.96 -4.09 -0.63
C MET A 601 38.27 -5.37 -1.42
N ASN A 602 38.79 -6.38 -0.74
CA ASN A 602 38.92 -7.72 -1.29
C ASN A 602 37.60 -8.43 -1.01
N GLY A 603 36.85 -8.76 -2.08
CA GLY A 603 35.55 -9.43 -2.02
C GLY A 603 35.59 -10.88 -1.49
N ASP A 604 36.69 -11.29 -0.89
CA ASP A 604 36.84 -12.57 -0.24
C ASP A 604 37.61 -12.38 1.05
N ILE A 605 36.88 -12.18 2.15
CA ILE A 605 37.43 -11.90 3.48
C ILE A 605 38.25 -13.07 4.00
N ASP A 606 37.90 -14.29 3.60
CA ASP A 606 38.60 -15.50 4.03
C ASP A 606 39.95 -15.69 3.33
N HIS A 607 40.30 -14.86 2.34
CA HIS A 607 41.47 -15.05 1.48
C HIS A 607 42.28 -13.79 1.24
N VAL A 608 42.33 -12.85 2.18
CA VAL A 608 43.27 -11.73 2.11
C VAL A 608 44.70 -12.28 2.03
N GLY A 609 45.33 -12.16 0.86
CA GLY A 609 46.64 -12.74 0.56
C GLY A 609 46.59 -14.15 -0.01
N GLY A 610 45.41 -14.72 -0.24
CA GLY A 610 45.26 -16.02 -0.91
C GLY A 610 45.39 -15.91 -2.44
N GLU A 611 45.86 -16.96 -3.09
CA GLU A 611 45.85 -17.03 -4.56
C GLU A 611 44.43 -17.18 -5.08
N LEU A 612 44.02 -16.30 -5.99
CA LEU A 612 42.74 -16.40 -6.70
C LEU A 612 42.75 -17.68 -7.54
N ARG A 613 41.89 -18.65 -7.21
CA ARG A 613 41.75 -19.86 -8.02
C ARG A 613 41.22 -19.52 -9.40
N ALA A 614 41.72 -20.21 -10.43
CA ALA A 614 41.22 -20.02 -11.78
C ALA A 614 39.72 -20.37 -11.85
N PHE A 615 38.94 -19.46 -12.36
CA PHE A 615 37.51 -19.68 -12.62
C PHE A 615 37.16 -19.29 -14.07
N SER A 616 36.08 -19.83 -14.59
CA SER A 616 35.58 -19.50 -15.92
C SER A 616 34.15 -19.06 -15.85
N PHE A 617 33.79 -18.07 -16.66
CA PHE A 617 32.42 -17.59 -16.81
C PHE A 617 32.08 -17.43 -18.30
N PRO A 618 30.79 -17.50 -18.68
CA PRO A 618 30.37 -17.21 -20.04
C PRO A 618 30.64 -15.72 -20.37
N SER A 619 31.29 -15.48 -21.52
CA SER A 619 31.52 -14.15 -22.05
C SER A 619 30.77 -13.99 -23.39
N VAL A 620 30.54 -12.78 -23.83
CA VAL A 620 29.92 -12.44 -25.14
C VAL A 620 30.77 -12.98 -26.29
N ASP A 621 32.11 -13.07 -26.07
CA ASP A 621 33.10 -13.59 -27.03
C ASP A 621 33.45 -15.06 -26.81
N GLY A 622 32.70 -15.80 -25.98
CA GLY A 622 32.93 -17.17 -25.60
C GLY A 622 33.40 -17.34 -24.15
N PRO A 623 33.53 -18.58 -23.64
CA PRO A 623 33.89 -18.82 -22.24
C PRO A 623 35.30 -18.28 -21.94
N GLU A 624 35.35 -17.25 -21.08
CA GLU A 624 36.59 -16.64 -20.64
C GLU A 624 37.10 -17.31 -19.35
N ARG A 625 38.38 -17.68 -19.32
CA ARG A 625 39.06 -18.21 -18.13
C ARG A 625 39.94 -17.13 -17.52
N VAL A 626 39.62 -16.75 -16.29
CA VAL A 626 40.55 -15.98 -15.46
C VAL A 626 41.52 -16.98 -14.84
N ARG A 627 42.78 -16.97 -15.32
CA ARG A 627 43.84 -17.72 -14.70
C ARG A 627 44.44 -16.89 -13.57
N GLY A 628 44.92 -17.56 -12.52
CA GLY A 628 45.57 -16.95 -11.36
C GLY A 628 46.66 -15.91 -11.68
N PRO A 629 47.45 -15.42 -10.74
CA PRO A 629 48.13 -14.14 -10.79
C PRO A 629 48.92 -13.94 -12.09
N ASN A 630 48.44 -13.05 -12.93
CA ASN A 630 49.06 -12.64 -14.18
C ASN A 630 49.76 -11.26 -14.06
N HIS A 631 50.02 -10.78 -12.83
CA HIS A 631 50.65 -9.50 -12.50
C HIS A 631 49.89 -8.27 -13.03
N ARG A 632 48.62 -8.40 -13.46
CA ARG A 632 47.74 -7.28 -13.82
C ARG A 632 46.59 -7.18 -12.83
N THR A 633 46.35 -5.98 -12.34
CA THR A 633 45.15 -5.68 -11.55
C THR A 633 43.92 -5.93 -12.41
N THR A 634 42.97 -6.70 -11.92
CA THR A 634 41.71 -6.98 -12.63
C THR A 634 40.55 -6.44 -11.80
N LEU A 635 39.76 -5.54 -12.40
CA LEU A 635 38.55 -4.98 -11.82
C LEU A 635 37.33 -5.71 -12.38
N PHE A 636 36.54 -6.32 -11.51
CA PHE A 636 35.25 -6.91 -11.88
C PHE A 636 34.12 -5.93 -11.58
N SER A 637 33.29 -5.65 -12.57
CA SER A 637 32.07 -4.87 -12.41
C SER A 637 30.85 -5.77 -12.65
N PHE A 638 30.01 -5.94 -11.64
CA PHE A 638 28.80 -6.75 -11.76
C PHE A 638 27.60 -5.85 -12.03
N TYR A 639 26.70 -6.28 -12.94
CA TYR A 639 25.46 -5.59 -13.23
C TYR A 639 24.31 -6.57 -13.44
N GLY A 640 23.10 -6.15 -13.05
CA GLY A 640 21.91 -6.99 -13.17
C GLY A 640 21.37 -7.08 -14.60
N PRO A 641 20.48 -8.06 -14.88
CA PRO A 641 19.89 -8.28 -16.20
C PRO A 641 19.03 -7.10 -16.69
N THR A 642 18.59 -6.22 -15.79
CA THR A 642 17.82 -5.00 -16.09
C THR A 642 18.70 -3.75 -15.96
N CYS A 643 19.71 -3.65 -16.82
CA CYS A 643 20.59 -2.47 -16.85
C CYS A 643 19.83 -1.25 -17.41
N ASP A 644 19.50 -0.29 -16.54
CA ASP A 644 18.84 0.97 -16.89
C ASP A 644 19.82 2.00 -17.48
N ARG A 645 19.36 3.22 -17.75
CA ARG A 645 20.20 4.31 -18.29
C ARG A 645 21.36 4.67 -17.38
N SER A 646 21.19 4.57 -16.07
CA SER A 646 22.26 4.89 -15.11
C SER A 646 23.34 3.83 -15.11
N CYS A 647 22.93 2.57 -15.16
CA CYS A 647 23.82 1.42 -15.32
C CYS A 647 24.61 1.49 -16.65
N THR A 648 23.93 1.82 -17.76
CA THR A 648 24.58 2.00 -19.07
C THR A 648 25.60 3.14 -19.04
N ALA A 649 25.27 4.27 -18.39
CA ALA A 649 26.20 5.39 -18.23
C ALA A 649 27.42 5.00 -17.38
N ASN A 650 27.23 4.21 -16.33
CA ASN A 650 28.32 3.71 -15.50
C ASN A 650 29.24 2.74 -16.27
N LEU A 651 28.68 1.86 -17.11
CA LEU A 651 29.46 0.97 -17.95
C LEU A 651 30.27 1.75 -19.00
N GLN A 652 29.70 2.80 -19.61
CA GLN A 652 30.42 3.70 -20.51
C GLN A 652 31.53 4.48 -19.80
N ALA A 653 31.26 4.97 -18.58
CA ALA A 653 32.29 5.62 -17.78
C ALA A 653 33.42 4.66 -17.40
N LEU A 654 33.09 3.41 -17.09
CA LEU A 654 34.06 2.36 -16.79
C LEU A 654 34.90 2.00 -18.01
N ASP A 655 34.30 1.90 -19.19
CA ASP A 655 35.00 1.66 -20.46
C ASP A 655 35.96 2.80 -20.79
N THR A 656 35.53 4.05 -20.61
CA THR A 656 36.37 5.25 -20.80
C THR A 656 37.55 5.25 -19.82
N TRP A 657 37.28 4.89 -18.55
CA TRP A 657 38.32 4.81 -17.53
C TRP A 657 39.31 3.67 -17.83
N ALA A 658 38.84 2.51 -18.27
CA ALA A 658 39.68 1.37 -18.67
C ALA A 658 40.63 1.75 -19.82
N GLY A 659 40.15 2.53 -20.80
CA GLY A 659 40.97 3.04 -21.89
C GLY A 659 42.11 3.94 -21.41
N ALA A 660 41.92 4.68 -20.29
CA ALA A 660 42.94 5.52 -19.68
C ALA A 660 43.92 4.75 -18.77
N HIS A 661 43.61 3.49 -18.40
CA HIS A 661 44.38 2.66 -17.48
C HIS A 661 44.68 1.28 -18.09
N PRO A 662 45.56 1.21 -19.11
CA PRO A 662 45.82 -0.03 -19.86
C PRO A 662 46.52 -1.12 -19.03
N ASP A 663 47.02 -0.80 -17.86
CA ASP A 663 47.60 -1.69 -16.87
C ASP A 663 46.55 -2.46 -16.05
N VAL A 664 45.31 -1.99 -16.05
CA VAL A 664 44.19 -2.61 -15.37
C VAL A 664 43.28 -3.30 -16.36
N ARG A 665 42.97 -4.56 -16.10
CA ARG A 665 41.96 -5.29 -16.86
C ARG A 665 40.59 -5.07 -16.24
N VAL A 666 39.62 -4.62 -17.02
CA VAL A 666 38.22 -4.46 -16.58
C VAL A 666 37.37 -5.57 -17.18
N ILE A 667 36.59 -6.24 -16.36
CA ILE A 667 35.65 -7.30 -16.75
C ILE A 667 34.27 -6.92 -16.23
N ALA A 668 33.34 -6.69 -17.15
CA ALA A 668 31.94 -6.47 -16.80
C ALA A 668 31.19 -7.81 -16.81
N VAL A 669 30.55 -8.15 -15.70
CA VAL A 669 29.85 -9.43 -15.50
C VAL A 669 28.34 -9.14 -15.36
N SER A 670 27.53 -9.73 -16.26
CA SER A 670 26.07 -9.71 -16.12
C SER A 670 25.62 -10.92 -15.30
N SER A 671 24.77 -10.69 -14.30
CA SER A 671 24.17 -11.75 -13.47
C SER A 671 22.91 -12.31 -14.10
#